data_b04d57898e4cf7d6015f1e673e190e8c
#
_entry.id   b04d57898e4cf7d6015f1e673e190e8c
#
_cell.length_a   1.000
_cell.length_b   1.000
_cell.length_c   1.000
_cell.angle_alpha   90.00
_cell.angle_beta   90.00
_cell.angle_gamma   90.00
#
_symmetry.space_group_name_H-M   'P 1'
#
loop_
_entity.id
_entity.type
_entity.pdbx_description
1 polymer ?
#
loop_
_entity_poly.entity_id
_entity_poly.type
_entity_poly.pdbx_seq_one_letter_code
_entity_poly.pdbx_strand_id
1 'polypeptide(L)'
;MGKRKIFGLLLALVMILSVVILPSEVSIATDQKVISILHTNDVHGNAEEDEDAGKLGYAKLKTFVDSKQNALLLDAGDVLHGTTFATISSGEWMVKLMEEVGYKAMTPGNHDYNYGGSRLLELQEMTNIDILQANVVNARGQRTLEPNVIYEVNGVKIGVFGLATPETKTKSNPLNTDGLEFTDYIRESIGQVAALKAKGADVVVGLVHLGLDKSSEQRSDLLAQAVPEIDVLIDGHSHTVISEPMLVNGVLIASTGNHLNNVGEVTLVVENGEVTAKTSKLHTYEELKTLEPNPSILSAIIAIQEDNKPYLERVVGKSDVDLDGVRENVRSRETNLGNLLTDAMLDVSGADVALTNGGGIRASIPAGDITMGQVLESFPFTNYPVVLELSGAKILEALEFGLDSAPEVVGKFPHVGGMTLKYDVAQPAGSRVFDVVIGNEPLDPTKTYKLVTNDFMAVGGDGYEMFKEGVKVSEHPLLSEVLADYITKLKTVSPKIEGRITEGTKPVSEDGFTDISGHWAEDYILSVVENNFFKGMTPTTFEPNTNITRGMIVTTLHRLEKEPTATDPSSFPDVVNEDWYGPAIAWASENELVLGYEDGTFKPNQELSREEMATILSRYLLFKEYSIIEMQTPDFADEALISEWADRAVDIMVITKTMEGKPGNIFDPQGKATRAELAKVIFELNELIYVKAETPNAA
;
A
#
# COMPACT_ATOMS: atom_id res chain seq x y z
N MET A 1 -95.51 34.53 19.56
CA MET A 1 -94.24 35.27 19.31
C MET A 1 -93.46 35.32 20.60
N GLY A 2 -92.68 34.31 20.99
CA GLY A 2 -91.95 34.35 22.28
C GLY A 2 -90.88 33.32 22.50
N LYS A 3 -90.66 32.35 21.57
CA LYS A 3 -89.65 31.31 21.78
C LYS A 3 -88.40 31.37 20.85
N ARG A 4 -88.40 32.26 19.89
CA ARG A 4 -87.23 32.40 18.94
C ARG A 4 -86.18 33.46 19.35
N LYS A 5 -86.46 34.35 20.33
CA LYS A 5 -85.53 35.40 20.78
C LYS A 5 -84.60 34.93 21.94
N ILE A 6 -84.99 33.89 22.70
CA ILE A 6 -84.19 33.36 23.81
C ILE A 6 -83.12 32.42 23.31
N PHE A 7 -83.29 31.72 22.20
CA PHE A 7 -82.29 30.83 21.61
C PHE A 7 -81.14 31.57 20.93
N GLY A 8 -81.36 32.77 20.39
CA GLY A 8 -80.38 33.61 19.80
C GLY A 8 -79.45 34.26 20.82
N LEU A 9 -79.87 34.53 22.03
CA LEU A 9 -79.06 35.13 23.07
C LEU A 9 -78.20 34.09 23.79
N LEU A 10 -78.63 32.83 23.90
CA LEU A 10 -77.78 31.75 24.44
C LEU A 10 -76.71 31.29 23.44
N LEU A 11 -76.94 31.34 22.13
CA LEU A 11 -75.94 31.04 21.13
C LEU A 11 -74.87 32.14 21.01
N ALA A 12 -75.24 33.39 21.21
CA ALA A 12 -74.28 34.49 21.24
C ALA A 12 -73.36 34.51 22.51
N LEU A 13 -73.94 34.05 23.66
CA LEU A 13 -73.14 33.94 24.90
C LEU A 13 -72.21 32.74 24.91
N VAL A 14 -72.52 31.62 24.21
CA VAL A 14 -71.66 30.48 24.03
C VAL A 14 -70.57 30.76 23.00
N MET A 15 -70.75 31.59 21.97
CA MET A 15 -69.72 32.04 21.05
C MET A 15 -68.78 33.06 21.66
N ILE A 16 -69.18 33.86 22.67
CA ILE A 16 -68.28 34.81 23.33
C ILE A 16 -67.42 34.16 24.41
N LEU A 17 -67.88 32.98 24.98
CA LEU A 17 -67.08 32.25 25.96
C LEU A 17 -66.08 31.24 25.29
N SER A 18 -66.17 30.98 23.98
CA SER A 18 -65.24 30.06 23.26
C SER A 18 -64.04 30.80 22.61
N VAL A 19 -63.94 32.11 22.80
CA VAL A 19 -62.83 32.93 22.21
C VAL A 19 -61.73 33.30 23.24
N VAL A 20 -61.76 32.75 24.44
CA VAL A 20 -60.79 33.17 25.50
C VAL A 20 -59.97 32.02 26.07
N ILE A 21 -59.87 30.89 25.37
CA ILE A 21 -58.82 29.91 25.69
C ILE A 21 -58.19 29.46 24.37
N LEU A 22 -57.46 30.33 23.70
CA LEU A 22 -56.32 29.91 22.92
C LEU A 22 -55.15 29.72 23.93
N PRO A 23 -54.59 28.50 24.00
CA PRO A 23 -53.30 28.39 24.68
C PRO A 23 -52.38 29.38 23.93
N SER A 24 -51.83 30.32 24.62
CA SER A 24 -50.62 31.03 24.14
C SER A 24 -49.61 29.90 23.91
N GLU A 25 -49.38 29.55 22.67
CA GLU A 25 -48.15 28.88 22.32
C GLU A 25 -47.06 29.79 22.87
N VAL A 26 -46.48 29.37 23.98
CA VAL A 26 -45.18 29.91 24.39
C VAL A 26 -44.24 29.40 23.29
N SER A 27 -44.04 30.24 22.28
CA SER A 27 -42.92 30.09 21.37
C SER A 27 -41.69 30.20 22.26
N ILE A 28 -41.23 29.08 22.76
CA ILE A 28 -39.86 28.99 23.26
C ILE A 28 -39.04 29.30 22.01
N ALA A 29 -38.50 30.50 21.94
CA ALA A 29 -37.47 30.80 20.94
C ALA A 29 -36.36 29.79 21.19
N THR A 30 -36.25 28.78 20.36
CA THR A 30 -35.14 27.87 20.39
C THR A 30 -33.90 28.71 20.11
N ASP A 31 -32.90 28.65 21.01
CA ASP A 31 -31.61 29.32 20.85
C ASP A 31 -30.82 28.59 19.77
N GLN A 32 -31.29 28.75 18.53
CA GLN A 32 -30.71 28.10 17.35
C GLN A 32 -29.47 28.84 16.93
N LYS A 33 -28.34 28.16 16.92
CA LYS A 33 -27.04 28.68 16.51
C LYS A 33 -26.54 27.92 15.29
N VAL A 34 -25.99 28.63 14.33
CA VAL A 34 -25.38 28.10 13.13
C VAL A 34 -23.88 28.36 13.22
N ILE A 35 -23.07 27.32 13.01
CA ILE A 35 -21.62 27.36 12.96
C ILE A 35 -21.12 26.69 11.69
N SER A 36 -19.97 27.13 11.19
CA SER A 36 -19.28 26.49 10.07
C SER A 36 -17.92 25.95 10.53
N ILE A 37 -17.58 24.74 10.07
CA ILE A 37 -16.23 24.18 10.17
C ILE A 37 -15.67 24.15 8.75
N LEU A 38 -14.69 25.01 8.49
CA LEU A 38 -13.93 24.98 7.25
C LEU A 38 -12.79 23.99 7.43
N HIS A 39 -12.48 23.23 6.38
CA HIS A 39 -11.42 22.24 6.50
C HIS A 39 -10.65 22.01 5.20
N THR A 40 -9.42 21.56 5.37
CA THR A 40 -8.54 21.06 4.34
C THR A 40 -7.90 19.75 4.82
N ASN A 41 -7.29 19.01 3.92
CA ASN A 41 -6.50 17.83 4.18
C ASN A 41 -5.56 17.57 3.00
N ASP A 42 -4.46 16.83 3.23
CA ASP A 42 -3.53 16.38 2.19
C ASP A 42 -3.04 17.54 1.28
N VAL A 43 -2.74 18.68 1.88
CA VAL A 43 -2.26 19.87 1.16
C VAL A 43 -0.87 19.63 0.56
N HIS A 44 -0.04 18.81 1.21
CA HIS A 44 1.29 18.40 0.72
C HIS A 44 2.17 19.59 0.29
N GLY A 45 2.22 20.65 1.11
CA GLY A 45 3.06 21.80 0.85
C GLY A 45 2.60 22.71 -0.30
N ASN A 46 1.41 22.52 -0.87
CA ASN A 46 0.88 23.34 -1.97
C ASN A 46 0.30 24.66 -1.43
N ALA A 47 1.19 25.55 -0.96
CA ALA A 47 0.82 26.87 -0.46
C ALA A 47 0.57 27.88 -1.59
N GLU A 48 1.11 27.64 -2.78
CA GLU A 48 1.02 28.51 -3.95
C GLU A 48 -0.18 28.15 -4.81
N GLU A 49 -0.75 29.17 -5.50
CA GLU A 49 -1.76 28.92 -6.52
C GLU A 49 -1.14 28.27 -7.76
N ASP A 50 -1.83 27.30 -8.33
CA ASP A 50 -1.49 26.68 -9.61
C ASP A 50 -2.78 26.55 -10.41
N GLU A 51 -2.98 27.48 -11.36
CA GLU A 51 -4.20 27.51 -12.19
C GLU A 51 -4.35 26.27 -13.09
N ASP A 52 -3.24 25.77 -13.63
CA ASP A 52 -3.25 24.63 -14.54
C ASP A 52 -3.60 23.32 -13.82
N ALA A 53 -3.15 23.19 -12.56
CA ALA A 53 -3.45 22.05 -11.72
C ALA A 53 -4.71 22.24 -10.85
N GLY A 54 -5.35 23.41 -10.90
CA GLY A 54 -6.55 23.71 -10.10
C GLY A 54 -6.30 23.80 -8.60
N LYS A 55 -5.14 24.32 -8.18
CA LYS A 55 -4.77 24.48 -6.77
C LYS A 55 -5.00 25.91 -6.32
N LEU A 56 -5.76 26.09 -5.24
CA LEU A 56 -6.20 27.42 -4.78
C LEU A 56 -5.07 28.27 -4.18
N GLY A 57 -4.13 27.64 -3.48
CA GLY A 57 -3.10 28.31 -2.70
C GLY A 57 -3.63 29.01 -1.45
N TYR A 58 -2.73 29.27 -0.50
CA TYR A 58 -3.10 29.83 0.81
C TYR A 58 -3.54 31.29 0.76
N ALA A 59 -3.09 32.07 -0.23
CA ALA A 59 -3.49 33.46 -0.34
C ALA A 59 -4.99 33.65 -0.68
N LYS A 60 -5.53 32.83 -1.57
CA LYS A 60 -6.97 32.79 -1.87
C LYS A 60 -7.78 32.10 -0.79
N LEU A 61 -7.23 31.03 -0.21
CA LEU A 61 -7.84 30.37 0.95
C LEU A 61 -8.08 31.38 2.09
N LYS A 62 -7.10 32.19 2.42
CA LYS A 62 -7.24 33.25 3.44
C LYS A 62 -8.40 34.18 3.14
N THR A 63 -8.53 34.63 1.89
CA THR A 63 -9.64 35.51 1.46
C THR A 63 -10.99 34.80 1.63
N PHE A 64 -11.06 33.52 1.28
CA PHE A 64 -12.26 32.72 1.49
C PHE A 64 -12.61 32.60 2.98
N VAL A 65 -11.64 32.23 3.81
CA VAL A 65 -11.81 32.09 5.28
C VAL A 65 -12.29 33.40 5.89
N ASP A 66 -11.69 34.56 5.53
CA ASP A 66 -12.07 35.86 6.04
C ASP A 66 -13.50 36.31 5.62
N SER A 67 -14.03 35.71 4.55
CA SER A 67 -15.41 35.94 4.12
C SER A 67 -16.45 35.24 4.99
N LYS A 68 -16.04 34.25 5.82
CA LYS A 68 -16.93 33.45 6.63
C LYS A 68 -17.04 33.94 8.06
N GLN A 69 -18.27 34.05 8.54
CA GLN A 69 -18.55 34.38 9.94
C GLN A 69 -18.80 33.10 10.74
N ASN A 70 -18.45 33.12 12.03
CA ASN A 70 -18.66 31.98 12.92
C ASN A 70 -18.07 30.65 12.38
N ALA A 71 -16.89 30.75 11.78
CA ALA A 71 -16.17 29.60 11.18
C ALA A 71 -14.95 29.22 12.01
N LEU A 72 -14.69 27.90 12.09
CA LEU A 72 -13.50 27.29 12.63
C LEU A 72 -12.74 26.62 11.48
N LEU A 73 -11.46 26.93 11.27
CA LEU A 73 -10.64 26.33 10.20
C LEU A 73 -9.74 25.27 10.79
N LEU A 74 -9.81 24.03 10.22
CA LEU A 74 -9.09 22.83 10.66
C LEU A 74 -8.38 22.17 9.47
N ASP A 75 -7.31 21.40 9.76
CA ASP A 75 -6.61 20.58 8.76
C ASP A 75 -6.47 19.12 9.22
N ALA A 76 -6.80 18.17 8.35
CA ALA A 76 -6.75 16.74 8.66
C ALA A 76 -5.45 16.04 8.25
N GLY A 77 -4.33 16.79 8.19
CA GLY A 77 -2.98 16.25 8.08
C GLY A 77 -2.45 16.12 6.65
N ASP A 78 -1.19 15.65 6.57
CA ASP A 78 -0.38 15.62 5.36
C ASP A 78 -0.19 16.99 4.72
N VAL A 79 0.21 17.97 5.53
CA VAL A 79 0.39 19.36 5.10
C VAL A 79 1.84 19.79 5.09
N LEU A 80 2.69 19.24 5.99
CA LEU A 80 4.04 19.75 6.28
C LEU A 80 5.09 19.28 5.27
N HIS A 81 4.76 18.33 4.40
CA HIS A 81 5.64 17.67 3.46
C HIS A 81 4.99 17.54 2.08
N GLY A 82 5.81 17.60 1.01
CA GLY A 82 5.38 17.36 -0.38
C GLY A 82 6.14 18.23 -1.38
N THR A 83 5.81 19.50 -1.52
CA THR A 83 6.53 20.38 -2.44
C THR A 83 7.87 20.83 -1.85
N THR A 84 8.77 21.35 -2.72
CA THR A 84 10.04 21.97 -2.29
C THR A 84 9.83 23.12 -1.29
N PHE A 85 8.69 23.80 -1.40
CA PHE A 85 8.28 24.86 -0.49
C PHE A 85 8.20 24.38 0.97
N ALA A 86 7.62 23.23 1.21
CA ALA A 86 7.56 22.62 2.54
C ALA A 86 8.88 21.92 2.93
N THR A 87 9.52 21.23 1.97
CA THR A 87 10.63 20.31 2.23
C THR A 87 11.90 21.05 2.65
N ILE A 88 12.25 22.19 2.02
CA ILE A 88 13.47 22.96 2.33
C ILE A 88 13.51 23.41 3.79
N SER A 89 12.35 23.76 4.37
CA SER A 89 12.25 24.20 5.77
C SER A 89 11.89 23.08 6.75
N SER A 90 11.76 21.84 6.28
CA SER A 90 11.25 20.71 7.06
C SER A 90 9.94 21.06 7.78
N GLY A 91 8.98 21.63 7.02
CA GLY A 91 7.63 21.99 7.45
C GLY A 91 7.47 23.34 8.14
N GLU A 92 8.55 24.06 8.47
CA GLU A 92 8.48 25.32 9.26
C GLU A 92 7.66 26.40 8.55
N TRP A 93 7.89 26.61 7.25
CA TRP A 93 7.14 27.61 6.50
C TRP A 93 5.64 27.28 6.43
N MET A 94 5.30 25.98 6.37
CA MET A 94 3.91 25.58 6.32
C MET A 94 3.16 25.91 7.60
N VAL A 95 3.70 25.57 8.78
CA VAL A 95 3.03 25.88 10.06
C VAL A 95 2.87 27.39 10.27
N LYS A 96 3.86 28.21 9.86
CA LYS A 96 3.78 29.66 9.94
C LYS A 96 2.69 30.22 9.02
N LEU A 97 2.63 29.79 7.78
CA LEU A 97 1.57 30.19 6.85
C LEU A 97 0.19 29.74 7.29
N MET A 98 0.05 28.51 7.80
CA MET A 98 -1.22 28.02 8.36
C MET A 98 -1.71 28.92 9.49
N GLU A 99 -0.82 29.33 10.40
CA GLU A 99 -1.18 30.24 11.49
C GLU A 99 -1.67 31.59 10.95
N GLU A 100 -0.98 32.16 9.96
CA GLU A 100 -1.39 33.44 9.34
C GLU A 100 -2.71 33.30 8.55
N VAL A 101 -2.96 32.18 7.90
CA VAL A 101 -4.24 31.85 7.22
C VAL A 101 -5.37 31.76 8.25
N GLY A 102 -5.09 31.29 9.46
CA GLY A 102 -6.03 31.29 10.57
C GLY A 102 -6.48 29.88 11.00
N TYR A 103 -5.74 28.84 10.62
CA TYR A 103 -5.96 27.50 11.16
C TYR A 103 -5.90 27.50 12.68
N LYS A 104 -6.78 26.72 13.31
CA LYS A 104 -6.84 26.59 14.77
C LYS A 104 -6.27 25.27 15.24
N ALA A 105 -6.54 24.17 14.52
CA ALA A 105 -5.94 22.88 14.80
C ALA A 105 -5.62 22.12 13.52
N MET A 106 -4.67 21.18 13.64
CA MET A 106 -4.43 20.10 12.69
C MET A 106 -4.22 18.78 13.42
N THR A 107 -4.40 17.68 12.71
CA THR A 107 -3.90 16.35 13.13
C THR A 107 -2.76 15.94 12.22
N PRO A 108 -1.69 15.29 12.70
CA PRO A 108 -0.64 14.84 11.80
C PRO A 108 -1.09 13.67 10.91
N GLY A 109 -0.78 13.76 9.62
CA GLY A 109 -0.83 12.62 8.71
C GLY A 109 0.49 11.85 8.70
N ASN A 110 0.57 10.80 7.87
CA ASN A 110 1.78 9.97 7.80
C ASN A 110 2.97 10.73 7.20
N HIS A 111 2.76 11.63 6.25
CA HIS A 111 3.83 12.43 5.65
C HIS A 111 4.31 13.59 6.55
N ASP A 112 3.54 14.00 7.55
CA ASP A 112 4.00 14.98 8.54
C ASP A 112 5.09 14.42 9.46
N TYR A 113 5.27 13.10 9.48
CA TYR A 113 6.38 12.41 10.15
C TYR A 113 7.62 12.25 9.28
N ASN A 114 7.64 12.67 8.02
CA ASN A 114 8.79 12.44 7.12
C ASN A 114 10.10 13.09 7.60
N TYR A 115 10.01 14.09 8.49
CA TYR A 115 11.18 14.71 9.14
C TYR A 115 11.44 14.16 10.56
N GLY A 116 10.76 13.07 10.95
CA GLY A 116 10.83 12.44 12.27
C GLY A 116 9.87 13.04 13.29
N GLY A 117 9.45 12.21 14.25
CA GLY A 117 8.54 12.64 15.32
C GLY A 117 9.09 13.77 16.19
N SER A 118 10.41 13.88 16.37
CA SER A 118 11.04 15.01 17.08
C SER A 118 10.82 16.34 16.38
N ARG A 119 10.90 16.37 15.03
CA ARG A 119 10.66 17.59 14.27
C ARG A 119 9.20 18.06 14.38
N LEU A 120 8.26 17.13 14.38
CA LEU A 120 6.85 17.45 14.59
C LEU A 120 6.61 18.14 15.95
N LEU A 121 7.30 17.70 17.00
CA LEU A 121 7.24 18.35 18.33
C LEU A 121 7.87 19.76 18.30
N GLU A 122 8.99 19.94 17.60
CA GLU A 122 9.60 21.26 17.43
C GLU A 122 8.66 22.22 16.67
N LEU A 123 7.96 21.73 15.64
CA LEU A 123 7.00 22.53 14.86
C LEU A 123 5.82 22.95 15.74
N GLN A 124 5.35 22.10 16.66
CA GLN A 124 4.32 22.49 17.63
C GLN A 124 4.78 23.65 18.54
N GLU A 125 6.05 23.69 18.93
CA GLU A 125 6.59 24.80 19.72
C GLU A 125 6.74 26.13 18.95
N MET A 126 6.73 26.06 17.60
CA MET A 126 6.89 27.21 16.71
C MET A 126 5.57 27.88 16.33
N THR A 127 4.42 27.32 16.68
CA THR A 127 3.10 27.82 16.26
C THR A 127 2.10 27.80 17.41
N ASN A 128 1.06 28.64 17.28
CA ASN A 128 -0.11 28.63 18.16
C ASN A 128 -1.26 27.75 17.62
N ILE A 129 -1.04 27.01 16.55
CA ILE A 129 -1.98 25.98 16.05
C ILE A 129 -1.90 24.76 16.98
N ASP A 130 -3.04 24.25 17.44
CA ASP A 130 -3.06 23.03 18.21
C ASP A 130 -2.81 21.82 17.29
N ILE A 131 -1.64 21.17 17.37
CA ILE A 131 -1.37 19.91 16.68
C ILE A 131 -1.89 18.78 17.60
N LEU A 132 -3.02 18.17 17.23
CA LEU A 132 -3.77 17.25 18.08
C LEU A 132 -3.51 15.79 17.72
N GLN A 133 -3.23 14.98 18.74
CA GLN A 133 -3.00 13.54 18.53
C GLN A 133 -3.26 12.71 19.78
N ALA A 134 -4.37 11.97 19.78
CA ALA A 134 -4.78 11.19 20.95
C ALA A 134 -4.15 9.79 21.01
N ASN A 135 -3.90 9.17 19.83
CA ASN A 135 -3.54 7.76 19.71
C ASN A 135 -2.03 7.49 19.48
N VAL A 136 -1.16 8.46 19.75
CA VAL A 136 0.29 8.23 19.65
C VAL A 136 0.96 8.47 21.00
N VAL A 137 1.72 7.48 21.43
CA VAL A 137 2.45 7.50 22.70
C VAL A 137 3.93 7.19 22.49
N ASN A 138 4.77 7.71 23.37
CA ASN A 138 6.19 7.34 23.41
C ASN A 138 6.41 5.98 24.11
N ALA A 139 7.65 5.50 24.12
CA ALA A 139 8.03 4.22 24.77
C ALA A 139 7.68 4.13 26.28
N ARG A 140 7.29 5.24 26.92
CA ARG A 140 6.82 5.28 28.31
C ARG A 140 5.29 5.28 28.42
N GLY A 141 4.57 5.15 27.31
CA GLY A 141 3.11 5.23 27.25
C GLY A 141 2.53 6.63 27.46
N GLN A 142 3.33 7.68 27.31
CA GLN A 142 2.90 9.09 27.42
C GLN A 142 2.58 9.64 26.04
N ARG A 143 1.45 10.34 25.89
CA ARG A 143 1.12 11.07 24.66
C ARG A 143 2.21 12.08 24.32
N THR A 144 2.49 12.21 23.04
CA THR A 144 3.52 13.12 22.53
C THR A 144 2.97 14.51 22.26
N LEU A 145 1.68 14.62 21.92
CA LEU A 145 0.96 15.86 21.65
C LEU A 145 -0.36 15.90 22.42
N GLU A 146 -1.00 17.07 22.46
CA GLU A 146 -2.31 17.22 23.10
C GLU A 146 -3.37 16.36 22.39
N PRO A 147 -4.22 15.64 23.12
CA PRO A 147 -5.21 14.75 22.53
C PRO A 147 -6.45 15.48 22.01
N ASN A 148 -6.83 16.61 22.62
CA ASN A 148 -8.06 17.33 22.33
C ASN A 148 -8.04 18.77 22.87
N VAL A 149 -8.90 19.59 22.27
CA VAL A 149 -9.10 20.99 22.65
C VAL A 149 -10.60 21.36 22.54
N ILE A 150 -11.03 22.43 23.21
CA ILE A 150 -12.39 23.00 23.03
C ILE A 150 -12.26 24.43 22.50
N TYR A 151 -12.91 24.70 21.39
CA TYR A 151 -13.11 26.05 20.83
C TYR A 151 -14.52 26.53 21.10
N GLU A 152 -14.70 27.85 21.22
CA GLU A 152 -16.02 28.46 21.31
C GLU A 152 -16.27 29.34 20.08
N VAL A 153 -17.28 28.97 19.29
CA VAL A 153 -17.71 29.69 18.08
C VAL A 153 -19.19 30.00 18.18
N ASN A 154 -19.56 31.27 18.07
CA ASN A 154 -20.95 31.73 18.20
C ASN A 154 -21.64 31.21 19.49
N GLY A 155 -20.89 31.08 20.60
CA GLY A 155 -21.37 30.54 21.87
C GLY A 155 -21.71 29.05 21.87
N VAL A 156 -21.18 28.29 20.90
CA VAL A 156 -21.19 26.82 20.83
C VAL A 156 -19.80 26.32 21.17
N LYS A 157 -19.71 25.35 22.08
CA LYS A 157 -18.45 24.70 22.46
C LYS A 157 -18.20 23.49 21.55
N ILE A 158 -17.19 23.62 20.71
CA ILE A 158 -16.75 22.58 19.77
C ILE A 158 -15.56 21.87 20.37
N GLY A 159 -15.72 20.60 20.77
CA GLY A 159 -14.64 19.75 21.18
C GLY A 159 -14.00 19.07 19.97
N VAL A 160 -12.68 19.26 19.78
CA VAL A 160 -11.92 18.65 18.67
C VAL A 160 -10.89 17.71 19.26
N PHE A 161 -10.81 16.49 18.75
CA PHE A 161 -9.73 15.53 19.09
C PHE A 161 -9.01 15.09 17.80
N GLY A 162 -7.71 14.77 17.91
CA GLY A 162 -6.88 14.36 16.77
C GLY A 162 -6.58 12.86 16.76
N LEU A 163 -6.50 12.24 15.56
CA LEU A 163 -6.02 10.87 15.35
C LEU A 163 -5.11 10.78 14.13
N ALA A 164 -3.91 10.25 14.33
CA ALA A 164 -3.03 9.84 13.23
C ALA A 164 -3.30 8.37 12.83
N THR A 165 -3.11 8.05 11.55
CA THR A 165 -3.24 6.67 11.08
C THR A 165 -2.12 5.79 11.63
N PRO A 166 -2.42 4.57 12.14
CA PRO A 166 -1.39 3.59 12.47
C PRO A 166 -0.55 3.14 11.27
N GLU A 167 -1.06 3.32 10.04
CA GLU A 167 -0.33 3.06 8.80
C GLU A 167 0.90 3.97 8.62
N THR A 168 1.05 5.02 9.43
CA THR A 168 2.25 5.87 9.46
C THR A 168 3.54 5.04 9.59
N LYS A 169 3.50 3.91 10.31
CA LYS A 169 4.65 3.00 10.47
C LYS A 169 5.10 2.32 9.16
N THR A 170 4.22 2.25 8.17
CA THR A 170 4.46 1.58 6.88
C THR A 170 4.32 2.51 5.68
N LYS A 171 3.63 3.64 5.86
CA LYS A 171 3.41 4.66 4.81
C LYS A 171 4.36 5.85 4.94
N SER A 172 5.24 5.85 5.95
CA SER A 172 6.41 6.72 6.06
C SER A 172 7.63 5.86 6.43
N ASN A 173 8.81 6.48 6.51
CA ASN A 173 9.99 5.75 6.95
C ASN A 173 9.80 5.25 8.39
N PRO A 174 9.97 3.93 8.66
CA PRO A 174 9.87 3.38 10.01
C PRO A 174 10.75 4.09 11.05
N LEU A 175 11.94 4.58 10.68
CA LEU A 175 12.83 5.32 11.58
C LEU A 175 12.24 6.66 12.03
N ASN A 176 11.39 7.29 11.23
CA ASN A 176 10.75 8.55 11.56
C ASN A 176 9.76 8.42 12.73
N THR A 177 9.30 7.21 12.98
CA THR A 177 8.39 6.86 14.08
C THR A 177 9.03 5.96 15.13
N ASP A 178 10.38 5.86 15.14
CA ASP A 178 11.08 5.04 16.13
C ASP A 178 10.78 5.55 17.56
N GLY A 179 10.52 4.60 18.47
CA GLY A 179 10.10 4.90 19.82
C GLY A 179 8.66 5.43 19.99
N LEU A 180 7.88 5.51 18.91
CA LEU A 180 6.45 5.84 18.94
C LEU A 180 5.59 4.59 18.75
N GLU A 181 4.47 4.56 19.47
CA GLU A 181 3.44 3.52 19.36
C GLU A 181 2.11 4.17 19.00
N PHE A 182 1.45 3.64 17.95
CA PHE A 182 0.12 4.05 17.50
C PHE A 182 -0.89 3.11 18.14
N THR A 183 -1.65 3.64 19.10
CA THR A 183 -2.63 2.86 19.88
C THR A 183 -3.95 2.71 19.13
N ASP A 184 -4.84 1.87 19.64
CA ASP A 184 -6.16 1.60 19.04
C ASP A 184 -6.99 2.88 18.89
N TYR A 185 -7.23 3.30 17.66
CA TYR A 185 -7.89 4.56 17.31
C TYR A 185 -9.38 4.60 17.72
N ILE A 186 -10.09 3.46 17.72
CA ILE A 186 -11.48 3.38 18.17
C ILE A 186 -11.56 3.57 19.69
N ARG A 187 -10.72 2.86 20.44
CA ARG A 187 -10.66 2.97 21.89
C ARG A 187 -10.29 4.38 22.34
N GLU A 188 -9.30 4.98 21.69
CA GLU A 188 -8.91 6.36 21.98
C GLU A 188 -10.05 7.32 21.69
N SER A 189 -10.76 7.19 20.58
CA SER A 189 -11.91 8.02 20.24
C SER A 189 -13.01 7.97 21.29
N ILE A 190 -13.37 6.78 21.78
CA ILE A 190 -14.35 6.63 22.87
C ILE A 190 -13.92 7.44 24.10
N GLY A 191 -12.62 7.35 24.45
CA GLY A 191 -12.04 8.11 25.56
C GLY A 191 -12.09 9.62 25.34
N GLN A 192 -11.79 10.09 24.11
CA GLN A 192 -11.81 11.52 23.79
C GLN A 192 -13.23 12.10 23.75
N VAL A 193 -14.19 11.39 23.19
CA VAL A 193 -15.61 11.79 23.22
C VAL A 193 -16.10 11.97 24.67
N ALA A 194 -15.81 10.99 25.53
CA ALA A 194 -16.20 11.07 26.93
C ALA A 194 -15.53 12.25 27.65
N ALA A 195 -14.24 12.50 27.40
CA ALA A 195 -13.50 13.61 27.99
C ALA A 195 -14.03 14.98 27.53
N LEU A 196 -14.32 15.13 26.24
CA LEU A 196 -14.85 16.37 25.67
C LEU A 196 -16.27 16.67 26.17
N LYS A 197 -17.15 15.68 26.20
CA LYS A 197 -18.49 15.83 26.76
C LYS A 197 -18.45 16.18 28.27
N ALA A 198 -17.53 15.58 29.03
CA ALA A 198 -17.32 15.92 30.44
C ALA A 198 -16.82 17.37 30.64
N LYS A 199 -16.06 17.92 29.69
CA LYS A 199 -15.64 19.33 29.63
C LYS A 199 -16.74 20.28 29.15
N GLY A 200 -17.91 19.76 28.75
CA GLY A 200 -19.08 20.52 28.34
C GLY A 200 -19.06 20.90 26.84
N ALA A 201 -18.48 20.09 25.98
CA ALA A 201 -18.59 20.26 24.54
C ALA A 201 -20.02 20.00 24.06
N ASP A 202 -20.59 20.92 23.29
CA ASP A 202 -21.88 20.85 22.61
C ASP A 202 -21.80 19.98 21.33
N VAL A 203 -20.65 20.07 20.65
CA VAL A 203 -20.33 19.39 19.38
C VAL A 203 -19.00 18.64 19.56
N VAL A 204 -18.90 17.42 19.05
CA VAL A 204 -17.68 16.62 19.05
C VAL A 204 -17.21 16.38 17.61
N VAL A 205 -16.00 16.83 17.30
CA VAL A 205 -15.34 16.70 16.01
C VAL A 205 -14.10 15.81 16.15
N GLY A 206 -14.04 14.73 15.38
CA GLY A 206 -12.82 13.99 15.16
C GLY A 206 -12.07 14.59 13.97
N LEU A 207 -10.88 15.10 14.22
CA LEU A 207 -9.94 15.55 13.19
C LEU A 207 -8.97 14.39 12.97
N VAL A 208 -9.14 13.64 11.87
CA VAL A 208 -8.53 12.33 11.72
C VAL A 208 -7.80 12.20 10.38
N HIS A 209 -6.75 11.41 10.36
CA HIS A 209 -6.02 11.08 9.14
C HIS A 209 -6.02 9.56 8.96
N LEU A 210 -7.17 8.99 8.55
CA LEU A 210 -7.42 7.54 8.47
C LEU A 210 -7.75 7.08 7.05
N GLY A 211 -8.49 7.92 6.32
CA GLY A 211 -8.95 7.64 4.97
C GLY A 211 -10.13 6.67 4.86
N LEU A 212 -10.51 6.41 3.60
CA LEU A 212 -11.61 5.52 3.21
C LEU A 212 -11.16 4.39 2.29
N ASP A 213 -9.85 4.17 2.14
CA ASP A 213 -9.33 3.11 1.29
C ASP A 213 -9.73 1.74 1.85
N LYS A 214 -10.42 0.93 1.03
CA LYS A 214 -10.91 -0.39 1.44
C LYS A 214 -9.82 -1.40 1.73
N SER A 215 -8.61 -1.17 1.27
CA SER A 215 -7.43 -1.98 1.57
C SER A 215 -6.88 -1.73 2.97
N SER A 216 -7.22 -0.58 3.59
CA SER A 216 -6.82 -0.25 4.96
C SER A 216 -7.74 -0.89 5.99
N GLU A 217 -7.16 -1.37 7.09
CA GLU A 217 -7.89 -1.86 8.27
C GLU A 217 -8.38 -0.71 9.16
N GLN A 218 -7.74 0.45 9.08
CA GLN A 218 -8.05 1.65 9.88
C GLN A 218 -8.70 2.70 8.97
N ARG A 219 -10.02 2.85 9.09
CA ARG A 219 -10.79 3.79 8.25
C ARG A 219 -11.77 4.61 9.06
N SER A 220 -12.06 5.80 8.56
CA SER A 220 -13.01 6.73 9.18
C SER A 220 -14.46 6.23 9.14
N ASP A 221 -14.86 5.44 8.13
CA ASP A 221 -16.19 4.81 8.09
C ASP A 221 -16.37 3.73 9.18
N LEU A 222 -15.31 2.98 9.49
CA LEU A 222 -15.32 2.02 10.61
C LEU A 222 -15.34 2.73 11.95
N LEU A 223 -14.62 3.85 12.10
CA LEU A 223 -14.68 4.68 13.29
C LEU A 223 -16.08 5.24 13.52
N ALA A 224 -16.70 5.79 12.48
CA ALA A 224 -18.07 6.31 12.54
C ALA A 224 -19.10 5.23 12.93
N GLN A 225 -18.92 4.00 12.43
CA GLN A 225 -19.77 2.87 12.84
C GLN A 225 -19.59 2.51 14.32
N ALA A 226 -18.37 2.57 14.84
CA ALA A 226 -18.03 2.16 16.20
C ALA A 226 -18.33 3.23 17.25
N VAL A 227 -18.28 4.52 16.90
CA VAL A 227 -18.40 5.66 17.84
C VAL A 227 -19.41 6.70 17.33
N PRO A 228 -20.72 6.38 17.35
CA PRO A 228 -21.77 7.25 16.82
C PRO A 228 -21.99 8.55 17.62
N GLU A 229 -21.36 8.70 18.78
CA GLU A 229 -21.39 9.91 19.59
C GLU A 229 -20.51 11.04 19.05
N ILE A 230 -19.74 10.79 18.00
CA ILE A 230 -19.03 11.80 17.21
C ILE A 230 -20.05 12.48 16.29
N ASP A 231 -20.01 13.81 16.21
CA ASP A 231 -20.90 14.55 15.30
C ASP A 231 -20.34 14.62 13.89
N VAL A 232 -19.03 14.89 13.76
CA VAL A 232 -18.33 15.09 12.49
C VAL A 232 -16.96 14.45 12.54
N LEU A 233 -16.55 13.79 11.44
CA LEU A 233 -15.17 13.41 11.14
C LEU A 233 -14.68 14.24 9.96
N ILE A 234 -13.60 15.00 10.15
CA ILE A 234 -12.82 15.62 9.09
C ILE A 234 -11.63 14.69 8.83
N ASP A 235 -11.52 14.16 7.60
CA ASP A 235 -10.60 13.07 7.26
C ASP A 235 -9.66 13.41 6.10
N GLY A 236 -8.52 12.72 6.04
CA GLY A 236 -7.49 12.80 5.01
C GLY A 236 -7.01 11.43 4.55
N HIS A 237 -5.71 11.30 4.19
CA HIS A 237 -4.96 10.10 3.88
C HIS A 237 -5.26 9.44 2.52
N SER A 238 -6.50 9.13 2.22
CA SER A 238 -6.89 8.42 0.98
C SER A 238 -7.13 9.37 -0.20
N HIS A 239 -6.94 10.67 -0.03
CA HIS A 239 -7.22 11.71 -1.03
C HIS A 239 -8.64 11.63 -1.60
N THR A 240 -9.58 11.12 -0.83
CA THR A 240 -10.97 10.94 -1.26
C THR A 240 -11.68 12.29 -1.36
N VAL A 241 -12.32 12.56 -2.49
CA VAL A 241 -13.18 13.73 -2.67
C VAL A 241 -14.60 13.37 -2.27
N ILE A 242 -15.11 13.97 -1.19
CA ILE A 242 -16.50 13.79 -0.74
C ILE A 242 -17.31 15.02 -1.13
N SER A 243 -17.98 14.98 -2.28
CA SER A 243 -18.74 16.12 -2.84
C SER A 243 -20.15 16.24 -2.26
N GLU A 244 -20.71 15.16 -1.74
CA GLU A 244 -22.05 15.11 -1.14
C GLU A 244 -21.97 14.67 0.33
N PRO A 245 -22.87 15.10 1.22
CA PRO A 245 -22.84 14.73 2.63
C PRO A 245 -22.83 13.20 2.85
N MET A 246 -21.71 12.67 3.38
CA MET A 246 -21.58 11.25 3.71
C MET A 246 -21.90 11.00 5.18
N LEU A 247 -23.01 10.30 5.44
CA LEU A 247 -23.43 9.95 6.80
C LEU A 247 -23.26 8.45 7.05
N VAL A 248 -22.50 8.11 8.08
CA VAL A 248 -22.32 6.73 8.56
C VAL A 248 -22.73 6.65 10.01
N ASN A 249 -23.77 5.88 10.32
CA ASN A 249 -24.33 5.72 11.67
C ASN A 249 -24.62 7.06 12.40
N GLY A 250 -25.03 8.08 11.64
CA GLY A 250 -25.31 9.43 12.16
C GLY A 250 -24.10 10.36 12.22
N VAL A 251 -22.89 9.90 12.01
CA VAL A 251 -21.66 10.70 11.94
C VAL A 251 -21.48 11.24 10.52
N LEU A 252 -21.25 12.55 10.37
CA LEU A 252 -20.91 13.16 9.09
C LEU A 252 -19.40 13.02 8.83
N ILE A 253 -19.03 12.41 7.70
CA ILE A 253 -17.62 12.32 7.25
C ILE A 253 -17.41 13.31 6.11
N ALA A 254 -16.32 14.09 6.18
CA ALA A 254 -15.95 15.07 5.17
C ALA A 254 -14.45 15.00 4.84
N SER A 255 -14.11 15.10 3.55
CA SER A 255 -12.74 15.15 3.02
C SER A 255 -12.72 15.92 1.71
N THR A 256 -11.63 16.66 1.44
CA THR A 256 -11.52 17.61 0.31
C THR A 256 -10.75 17.07 -0.89
N GLY A 257 -10.23 15.85 -0.82
CA GLY A 257 -9.26 15.36 -1.80
C GLY A 257 -7.84 15.70 -1.38
N ASN A 258 -7.09 16.39 -2.22
CA ASN A 258 -5.69 16.74 -1.93
C ASN A 258 -5.28 18.08 -2.57
N HIS A 259 -4.04 18.53 -2.27
CA HIS A 259 -3.31 19.63 -2.90
C HIS A 259 -4.05 20.98 -2.91
N LEU A 260 -5.03 21.16 -2.00
CA LEU A 260 -5.87 22.35 -1.94
C LEU A 260 -6.65 22.63 -3.24
N ASN A 261 -7.06 21.58 -3.96
CA ASN A 261 -7.95 21.67 -5.10
C ASN A 261 -9.38 22.06 -4.68
N ASN A 262 -9.72 21.79 -3.42
CA ASN A 262 -11.02 22.10 -2.84
C ASN A 262 -10.86 22.56 -1.39
N VAL A 263 -11.88 23.24 -0.88
CA VAL A 263 -12.05 23.62 0.53
C VAL A 263 -13.39 23.09 1.02
N GLY A 264 -13.40 22.37 2.12
CA GLY A 264 -14.62 21.83 2.71
C GLY A 264 -15.27 22.82 3.68
N GLU A 265 -16.59 22.82 3.74
CA GLU A 265 -17.40 23.55 4.72
C GLU A 265 -18.47 22.62 5.29
N VAL A 266 -18.36 22.30 6.56
CA VAL A 266 -19.40 21.60 7.32
C VAL A 266 -20.23 22.64 8.06
N THR A 267 -21.53 22.66 7.83
CA THR A 267 -22.48 23.56 8.53
C THR A 267 -23.27 22.75 9.55
N LEU A 268 -23.27 23.21 10.79
CA LEU A 268 -23.99 22.61 11.92
C LEU A 268 -25.03 23.57 12.46
N VAL A 269 -26.21 23.04 12.74
CA VAL A 269 -27.27 23.74 13.47
C VAL A 269 -27.33 23.14 14.87
N VAL A 270 -27.12 23.99 15.88
CA VAL A 270 -27.10 23.58 17.28
C VAL A 270 -28.26 24.25 18.01
N GLU A 271 -29.10 23.45 18.69
CA GLU A 271 -30.22 23.89 19.49
C GLU A 271 -30.11 23.33 20.90
N ASN A 272 -30.10 24.18 21.91
CA ASN A 272 -29.99 23.77 23.31
C ASN A 272 -28.75 22.90 23.62
N GLY A 273 -27.63 23.11 22.93
CA GLY A 273 -26.40 22.33 23.09
C GLY A 273 -26.37 20.99 22.37
N GLU A 274 -27.34 20.71 21.49
CA GLU A 274 -27.40 19.48 20.68
C GLU A 274 -27.39 19.82 19.19
N VAL A 275 -26.70 19.01 18.38
CA VAL A 275 -26.66 19.13 16.92
C VAL A 275 -27.95 18.60 16.33
N THR A 276 -28.78 19.48 15.77
CA THR A 276 -30.09 19.13 15.19
C THR A 276 -30.03 18.95 13.67
N ALA A 277 -29.06 19.58 12.99
CA ALA A 277 -28.81 19.37 11.58
C ALA A 277 -27.32 19.51 11.24
N LYS A 278 -26.86 18.73 10.29
CA LYS A 278 -25.51 18.77 9.76
C LYS A 278 -25.49 18.54 8.25
N THR A 279 -24.69 19.33 7.55
CA THR A 279 -24.48 19.21 6.11
C THR A 279 -23.05 19.59 5.76
N SER A 280 -22.59 19.16 4.59
CA SER A 280 -21.28 19.54 4.05
C SER A 280 -21.42 20.09 2.64
N LYS A 281 -20.50 20.97 2.28
CA LYS A 281 -20.32 21.50 0.93
C LYS A 281 -18.83 21.48 0.61
N LEU A 282 -18.50 21.07 -0.61
CA LEU A 282 -17.18 21.20 -1.17
C LEU A 282 -17.12 22.42 -2.08
N HIS A 283 -16.23 23.37 -1.78
CA HIS A 283 -15.95 24.53 -2.61
C HIS A 283 -14.76 24.21 -3.50
N THR A 284 -15.00 24.11 -4.80
CA THR A 284 -13.98 23.75 -5.79
C THR A 284 -13.10 24.94 -6.17
N TYR A 285 -11.92 24.66 -6.73
CA TYR A 285 -11.06 25.68 -7.33
C TYR A 285 -11.83 26.59 -8.30
N GLU A 286 -12.65 26.01 -9.18
CA GLU A 286 -13.46 26.76 -10.17
C GLU A 286 -14.42 27.77 -9.53
N GLU A 287 -14.99 27.44 -8.36
CA GLU A 287 -15.83 28.39 -7.61
C GLU A 287 -15.02 29.51 -6.97
N LEU A 288 -13.79 29.23 -6.53
CA LEU A 288 -12.96 30.12 -5.72
C LEU A 288 -11.88 30.88 -6.50
N LYS A 289 -11.54 30.45 -7.72
CA LYS A 289 -10.42 31.00 -8.50
C LYS A 289 -10.50 32.50 -8.78
N THR A 290 -11.70 33.11 -8.74
CA THR A 290 -11.91 34.53 -8.95
C THR A 290 -11.71 35.37 -7.69
N LEU A 291 -11.43 34.78 -6.55
CA LEU A 291 -11.10 35.50 -5.33
C LEU A 291 -9.77 36.21 -5.49
N GLU A 292 -9.72 37.47 -5.02
CA GLU A 292 -8.46 38.21 -4.94
C GLU A 292 -7.56 37.59 -3.86
N PRO A 293 -6.28 37.33 -4.16
CA PRO A 293 -5.36 36.78 -3.16
C PRO A 293 -5.19 37.73 -1.98
N ASN A 294 -5.17 37.25 -0.75
CA ASN A 294 -4.85 38.07 0.43
C ASN A 294 -3.42 38.58 0.32
N PRO A 295 -3.21 39.94 0.36
CA PRO A 295 -1.89 40.53 0.10
C PRO A 295 -0.82 40.15 1.13
N SER A 296 -1.20 39.93 2.40
CA SER A 296 -0.25 39.53 3.46
C SER A 296 0.31 38.14 3.20
N ILE A 297 -0.58 37.19 2.97
CA ILE A 297 -0.18 35.79 2.68
C ILE A 297 0.61 35.68 1.38
N LEU A 298 0.17 36.38 0.32
CA LEU A 298 0.90 36.43 -0.93
C LEU A 298 2.33 36.99 -0.74
N SER A 299 2.47 38.05 0.05
CA SER A 299 3.79 38.63 0.35
C SER A 299 4.67 37.66 1.16
N ALA A 300 4.09 36.94 2.11
CA ALA A 300 4.81 35.92 2.87
C ALA A 300 5.29 34.76 1.98
N ILE A 301 4.43 34.26 1.07
CA ILE A 301 4.79 33.24 0.09
C ILE A 301 5.96 33.72 -0.79
N ILE A 302 5.88 34.93 -1.34
CA ILE A 302 6.96 35.49 -2.17
C ILE A 302 8.26 35.62 -1.37
N ALA A 303 8.19 36.04 -0.12
CA ALA A 303 9.39 36.13 0.73
C ALA A 303 10.04 34.77 0.95
N ILE A 304 9.25 33.73 1.19
CA ILE A 304 9.74 32.33 1.35
C ILE A 304 10.37 31.85 0.04
N GLN A 305 9.77 32.11 -1.12
CA GLN A 305 10.33 31.77 -2.42
C GLN A 305 11.71 32.42 -2.62
N GLU A 306 11.84 33.71 -2.30
CA GLU A 306 13.13 34.43 -2.40
C GLU A 306 14.18 33.89 -1.41
N ASP A 307 13.77 33.52 -0.19
CA ASP A 307 14.66 32.88 0.80
C ASP A 307 15.15 31.48 0.36
N ASN A 308 14.29 30.70 -0.31
CA ASN A 308 14.62 29.38 -0.83
C ASN A 308 15.45 29.43 -2.12
N LYS A 309 15.38 30.53 -2.87
CA LYS A 309 16.02 30.68 -4.18
C LYS A 309 17.53 30.36 -4.20
N PRO A 310 18.37 30.82 -3.26
CA PRO A 310 19.79 30.48 -3.28
C PRO A 310 20.08 28.98 -3.14
N TYR A 311 19.23 28.26 -2.41
CA TYR A 311 19.34 26.81 -2.27
C TYR A 311 18.91 26.10 -3.55
N LEU A 312 17.80 26.51 -4.14
CA LEU A 312 17.26 25.93 -5.38
C LEU A 312 18.15 26.22 -6.60
N GLU A 313 18.71 27.43 -6.68
CA GLU A 313 19.62 27.86 -7.75
C GLU A 313 21.06 27.31 -7.58
N ARG A 314 21.36 26.66 -6.46
CA ARG A 314 22.70 26.09 -6.24
C ARG A 314 23.01 25.04 -7.32
N VAL A 315 24.03 25.31 -8.13
CA VAL A 315 24.51 24.37 -9.15
C VAL A 315 25.22 23.20 -8.46
N VAL A 316 24.74 21.99 -8.73
CA VAL A 316 25.30 20.73 -8.20
C VAL A 316 26.23 20.03 -9.21
N GLY A 317 26.18 20.43 -10.48
CA GLY A 317 27.05 19.93 -11.53
C GLY A 317 26.50 20.27 -12.91
N LYS A 318 26.88 19.51 -13.93
CA LYS A 318 26.47 19.74 -15.32
C LYS A 318 26.09 18.44 -16.02
N SER A 319 25.13 18.50 -16.92
CA SER A 319 24.85 17.42 -17.87
C SER A 319 25.19 17.85 -19.32
N ASP A 320 25.87 16.98 -20.06
CA ASP A 320 26.11 17.19 -21.49
C ASP A 320 24.92 16.77 -22.38
N VAL A 321 23.92 16.13 -21.79
CA VAL A 321 22.73 15.60 -22.48
C VAL A 321 21.46 15.93 -21.67
N ASP A 322 20.30 15.98 -22.34
CA ASP A 322 19.02 16.01 -21.62
C ASP A 322 18.83 14.70 -20.83
N LEU A 323 18.43 14.84 -19.56
CA LEU A 323 18.11 13.70 -18.69
C LEU A 323 16.60 13.47 -18.77
N ASP A 324 16.22 12.33 -19.31
CA ASP A 324 14.81 12.00 -19.64
C ASP A 324 14.04 11.54 -18.41
N GLY A 325 13.19 12.42 -17.87
CA GLY A 325 12.22 12.16 -16.80
C GLY A 325 10.76 12.29 -17.30
N VAL A 326 10.53 12.25 -18.61
CA VAL A 326 9.19 12.28 -19.20
C VAL A 326 8.37 11.10 -18.69
N ARG A 327 7.19 11.37 -18.14
CA ARG A 327 6.31 10.41 -17.46
C ARG A 327 6.07 9.14 -18.28
N GLU A 328 5.78 9.28 -19.56
CA GLU A 328 5.51 8.18 -20.48
C GLU A 328 6.75 7.29 -20.66
N ASN A 329 7.94 7.89 -20.66
CA ASN A 329 9.21 7.20 -20.87
C ASN A 329 9.67 6.43 -19.60
N VAL A 330 9.77 7.13 -18.48
CA VAL A 330 10.22 6.51 -17.20
C VAL A 330 9.31 5.41 -16.69
N ARG A 331 8.06 5.35 -17.17
CA ARG A 331 7.06 4.36 -16.76
C ARG A 331 6.83 3.24 -17.78
N SER A 332 7.63 3.17 -18.85
CA SER A 332 7.47 2.15 -19.90
C SER A 332 8.77 1.65 -20.51
N ARG A 333 9.91 2.31 -20.23
CA ARG A 333 11.22 1.94 -20.79
C ARG A 333 12.38 2.48 -19.96
N GLU A 334 13.58 1.96 -20.21
CA GLU A 334 14.84 2.50 -19.70
C GLU A 334 15.00 3.96 -20.10
N THR A 335 15.43 4.82 -19.15
CA THR A 335 15.83 6.20 -19.41
C THR A 335 17.21 6.49 -18.82
N ASN A 336 17.92 7.48 -19.42
CA ASN A 336 19.23 7.87 -18.94
C ASN A 336 19.20 8.50 -17.54
N LEU A 337 18.10 9.17 -17.16
CA LEU A 337 17.89 9.68 -15.80
C LEU A 337 17.69 8.54 -14.80
N GLY A 338 16.92 7.52 -15.17
CA GLY A 338 16.75 6.31 -14.36
C GLY A 338 18.08 5.57 -14.15
N ASN A 339 18.92 5.48 -15.20
CA ASN A 339 20.26 4.91 -15.11
C ASN A 339 21.16 5.73 -14.17
N LEU A 340 21.18 7.07 -14.32
CA LEU A 340 21.97 7.95 -13.47
C LEU A 340 21.57 7.83 -11.98
N LEU A 341 20.26 7.74 -11.71
CA LEU A 341 19.76 7.57 -10.35
C LEU A 341 20.19 6.24 -9.74
N THR A 342 20.02 5.13 -10.46
CA THR A 342 20.42 3.81 -9.96
C THR A 342 21.93 3.67 -9.78
N ASP A 343 22.74 4.36 -10.62
CA ASP A 343 24.18 4.45 -10.41
C ASP A 343 24.55 5.24 -9.14
N ALA A 344 23.84 6.35 -8.87
CA ALA A 344 24.01 7.12 -7.65
C ALA A 344 23.63 6.29 -6.40
N MET A 345 22.55 5.50 -6.47
CA MET A 345 22.15 4.59 -5.40
C MET A 345 23.20 3.52 -5.14
N LEU A 346 23.81 2.94 -6.18
CA LEU A 346 24.90 1.98 -6.05
C LEU A 346 26.16 2.61 -5.47
N ASP A 347 26.53 3.82 -5.92
CA ASP A 347 27.73 4.52 -5.45
C ASP A 347 27.69 4.81 -3.94
N VAL A 348 26.52 5.21 -3.42
CA VAL A 348 26.36 5.52 -2.00
C VAL A 348 26.24 4.29 -1.12
N SER A 349 25.64 3.21 -1.64
CA SER A 349 25.29 2.03 -0.84
C SER A 349 26.31 0.90 -0.91
N GLY A 350 27.06 0.80 -2.01
CA GLY A 350 27.93 -0.34 -2.29
C GLY A 350 27.15 -1.66 -2.46
N ALA A 351 25.87 -1.60 -2.82
CA ALA A 351 25.06 -2.77 -3.10
C ALA A 351 25.46 -3.45 -4.42
N ASP A 352 25.04 -4.70 -4.60
CA ASP A 352 25.33 -5.47 -5.84
C ASP A 352 24.46 -4.97 -6.99
N VAL A 353 23.19 -4.64 -6.70
CA VAL A 353 22.20 -4.20 -7.67
C VAL A 353 21.32 -3.09 -7.11
N ALA A 354 20.78 -2.25 -8.01
CA ALA A 354 19.79 -1.24 -7.68
C ALA A 354 18.49 -1.49 -8.47
N LEU A 355 17.35 -1.24 -7.84
CA LEU A 355 16.04 -1.24 -8.49
C LEU A 355 15.17 -0.13 -7.90
N THR A 356 14.67 0.75 -8.74
CA THR A 356 13.71 1.79 -8.34
C THR A 356 12.56 1.89 -9.34
N ASN A 357 11.43 2.45 -8.90
CA ASN A 357 10.23 2.58 -9.72
C ASN A 357 10.23 3.86 -10.56
N GLY A 358 9.76 3.79 -11.79
CA GLY A 358 9.60 4.94 -12.68
C GLY A 358 8.61 5.98 -12.16
N GLY A 359 7.70 5.57 -11.26
CA GLY A 359 6.77 6.46 -10.58
C GLY A 359 7.45 7.50 -9.69
N GLY A 360 8.66 7.21 -9.21
CA GLY A 360 9.48 8.12 -8.41
C GLY A 360 10.13 9.26 -9.19
N ILE A 361 10.22 9.17 -10.53
CA ILE A 361 10.83 10.18 -11.41
C ILE A 361 9.73 11.06 -11.99
N ARG A 362 9.79 12.38 -11.75
CA ARG A 362 8.67 13.30 -12.00
C ARG A 362 8.94 14.38 -13.04
N ALA A 363 10.17 14.74 -13.31
CA ALA A 363 10.55 15.75 -14.29
C ALA A 363 11.88 15.42 -14.99
N SER A 364 12.06 15.96 -16.20
CA SER A 364 13.33 15.92 -16.93
C SER A 364 14.27 17.04 -16.49
N ILE A 365 15.58 16.85 -16.63
CA ILE A 365 16.58 17.87 -16.40
C ILE A 365 17.26 18.18 -17.75
N PRO A 366 17.18 19.43 -18.27
CA PRO A 366 17.82 19.77 -19.54
C PRO A 366 19.34 19.75 -19.45
N ALA A 367 20.00 19.58 -20.61
CA ALA A 367 21.44 19.73 -20.73
C ALA A 367 21.89 21.12 -20.28
N GLY A 368 23.05 21.19 -19.61
CA GLY A 368 23.57 22.42 -19.05
C GLY A 368 23.91 22.28 -17.56
N ASP A 369 23.92 23.38 -16.84
CA ASP A 369 24.12 23.38 -15.40
C ASP A 369 22.89 22.74 -14.73
N ILE A 370 23.13 21.84 -13.79
CA ILE A 370 22.08 21.19 -13.00
C ILE A 370 21.98 21.90 -11.67
N THR A 371 20.79 22.40 -11.34
CA THR A 371 20.52 23.04 -10.05
C THR A 371 19.87 22.06 -9.06
N MET A 372 19.98 22.37 -7.75
CA MET A 372 19.30 21.61 -6.71
C MET A 372 17.78 21.62 -6.89
N GLY A 373 17.23 22.73 -7.37
CA GLY A 373 15.80 22.86 -7.70
C GLY A 373 15.36 21.84 -8.74
N GLN A 374 16.11 21.68 -9.82
CA GLN A 374 15.82 20.69 -10.87
C GLN A 374 15.89 19.25 -10.34
N VAL A 375 16.86 18.97 -9.46
CA VAL A 375 16.94 17.64 -8.81
C VAL A 375 15.72 17.39 -7.94
N LEU A 376 15.29 18.35 -7.13
CA LEU A 376 14.11 18.25 -6.28
C LEU A 376 12.82 18.17 -7.08
N GLU A 377 12.72 18.86 -8.22
CA GLU A 377 11.57 18.76 -9.12
C GLU A 377 11.48 17.36 -9.76
N SER A 378 12.62 16.77 -10.09
CA SER A 378 12.69 15.42 -10.64
C SER A 378 12.42 14.34 -9.59
N PHE A 379 12.78 14.59 -8.32
CA PHE A 379 12.62 13.66 -7.20
C PHE A 379 12.00 14.37 -5.98
N PRO A 380 10.71 14.73 -6.07
CA PRO A 380 10.07 15.57 -5.04
C PRO A 380 9.73 14.81 -3.75
N PHE A 381 9.82 13.48 -3.78
CA PHE A 381 9.53 12.66 -2.61
C PHE A 381 10.74 12.61 -1.67
N THR A 382 10.48 12.57 -0.35
CA THR A 382 11.54 12.39 0.66
C THR A 382 11.95 10.94 0.82
N ASN A 383 11.96 10.20 -0.28
CA ASN A 383 12.46 8.83 -0.30
C ASN A 383 13.97 8.81 -0.10
N TYR A 384 14.46 7.75 0.53
CA TYR A 384 15.90 7.48 0.66
C TYR A 384 16.20 6.03 0.28
N PRO A 385 17.46 5.78 -0.16
CA PRO A 385 17.89 4.44 -0.50
C PRO A 385 17.97 3.53 0.73
N VAL A 386 17.43 2.33 0.59
CA VAL A 386 17.47 1.24 1.57
C VAL A 386 18.12 0.03 0.93
N VAL A 387 19.08 -0.58 1.61
CA VAL A 387 19.70 -1.83 1.18
C VAL A 387 19.02 -3.01 1.84
N LEU A 388 18.58 -3.95 1.02
CA LEU A 388 17.96 -5.21 1.43
C LEU A 388 18.83 -6.39 1.00
N GLU A 389 18.99 -7.40 1.87
CA GLU A 389 19.48 -8.72 1.45
C GLU A 389 18.30 -9.56 0.99
N LEU A 390 18.32 -9.97 -0.29
CA LEU A 390 17.27 -10.73 -0.96
C LEU A 390 17.87 -11.87 -1.77
N SER A 391 17.14 -12.99 -1.88
CA SER A 391 17.53 -14.05 -2.80
C SER A 391 17.36 -13.60 -4.26
N GLY A 392 18.14 -14.19 -5.17
CA GLY A 392 17.98 -13.94 -6.59
C GLY A 392 16.57 -14.27 -7.10
N ALA A 393 15.93 -15.28 -6.52
CA ALA A 393 14.53 -15.61 -6.83
C ALA A 393 13.59 -14.42 -6.53
N LYS A 394 13.77 -13.70 -5.42
CA LYS A 394 12.98 -12.52 -5.07
C LYS A 394 13.28 -11.30 -5.93
N ILE A 395 14.53 -11.17 -6.39
CA ILE A 395 14.90 -10.15 -7.38
C ILE A 395 14.20 -10.45 -8.71
N LEU A 396 14.19 -11.71 -9.17
CA LEU A 396 13.48 -12.10 -10.38
C LEU A 396 11.97 -11.86 -10.26
N GLU A 397 11.37 -12.20 -9.12
CA GLU A 397 9.96 -11.91 -8.81
C GLU A 397 9.65 -10.41 -8.91
N ALA A 398 10.53 -9.55 -8.39
CA ALA A 398 10.38 -8.09 -8.47
C ALA A 398 10.46 -7.57 -9.92
N LEU A 399 11.38 -8.11 -10.74
CA LEU A 399 11.50 -7.75 -12.15
C LEU A 399 10.28 -8.20 -12.95
N GLU A 400 9.80 -9.43 -12.74
CA GLU A 400 8.57 -9.95 -13.37
C GLU A 400 7.35 -9.10 -12.99
N PHE A 401 7.23 -8.72 -11.72
CA PHE A 401 6.15 -7.86 -11.25
C PHE A 401 6.21 -6.45 -11.87
N GLY A 402 7.40 -5.85 -11.93
CA GLY A 402 7.58 -4.52 -12.51
C GLY A 402 7.26 -4.46 -14.01
N LEU A 403 7.42 -5.58 -14.72
CA LEU A 403 7.22 -5.72 -16.17
C LEU A 403 5.93 -6.46 -16.55
N ASP A 404 5.09 -6.86 -15.59
CA ASP A 404 3.86 -7.63 -15.84
C ASP A 404 2.83 -6.87 -16.70
N SER A 405 2.85 -5.55 -16.61
CA SER A 405 1.92 -4.66 -17.32
C SER A 405 2.52 -4.06 -18.61
N ALA A 406 3.80 -4.34 -18.92
CA ALA A 406 4.42 -3.81 -20.16
C ALA A 406 3.62 -4.24 -21.41
N PRO A 407 3.39 -3.35 -22.39
CA PRO A 407 4.00 -2.02 -22.55
C PRO A 407 3.21 -0.85 -21.94
N GLU A 408 2.31 -1.08 -20.99
CA GLU A 408 1.52 -0.02 -20.37
C GLU A 408 2.39 0.96 -19.57
N VAL A 409 1.92 2.24 -19.49
CA VAL A 409 2.60 3.31 -18.74
C VAL A 409 2.20 3.21 -17.27
N VAL A 410 3.01 2.53 -16.45
CA VAL A 410 2.71 2.24 -15.05
C VAL A 410 3.81 2.72 -14.11
N GLY A 411 3.43 3.17 -12.90
CA GLY A 411 4.38 3.69 -11.90
C GLY A 411 5.43 2.66 -11.47
N LYS A 412 5.06 1.39 -11.40
CA LYS A 412 5.92 0.28 -10.97
C LYS A 412 6.99 -0.15 -11.99
N PHE A 413 7.01 0.41 -13.22
CA PHE A 413 8.05 0.07 -14.20
C PHE A 413 9.45 0.26 -13.59
N PRO A 414 10.35 -0.76 -13.66
CA PRO A 414 11.62 -0.72 -12.97
C PRO A 414 12.68 0.09 -13.73
N HIS A 415 13.55 0.80 -13.00
CA HIS A 415 14.86 1.22 -13.46
C HIS A 415 15.91 0.46 -12.66
N VAL A 416 16.94 -0.05 -13.32
CA VAL A 416 17.92 -0.95 -12.69
C VAL A 416 19.35 -0.47 -12.83
N GLY A 417 20.19 -0.82 -11.86
CA GLY A 417 21.63 -0.61 -11.88
C GLY A 417 22.35 -1.88 -11.41
N GLY A 418 23.60 -2.08 -11.88
CA GLY A 418 24.38 -3.28 -11.56
C GLY A 418 23.89 -4.57 -12.21
N MET A 419 22.81 -4.51 -12.99
CA MET A 419 22.25 -5.64 -13.70
C MET A 419 21.76 -5.25 -15.10
N THR A 420 21.60 -6.26 -15.96
CA THR A 420 20.89 -6.16 -17.24
C THR A 420 19.85 -7.28 -17.35
N LEU A 421 18.77 -7.04 -18.10
CA LEU A 421 17.73 -8.03 -18.33
C LEU A 421 17.05 -7.82 -19.70
N LYS A 422 16.39 -8.87 -20.14
CA LYS A 422 15.47 -8.81 -21.29
C LYS A 422 14.06 -9.21 -20.85
N TYR A 423 13.05 -8.73 -21.57
CA TYR A 423 11.67 -9.13 -21.34
C TYR A 423 10.92 -9.28 -22.65
N ASP A 424 9.95 -10.19 -22.69
CA ASP A 424 9.12 -10.49 -23.85
C ASP A 424 7.63 -10.22 -23.51
N VAL A 425 7.06 -9.17 -24.10
CA VAL A 425 5.65 -8.77 -23.89
C VAL A 425 4.66 -9.80 -24.42
N ALA A 426 5.08 -10.70 -25.32
CA ALA A 426 4.24 -11.77 -25.83
C ALA A 426 4.04 -12.90 -24.79
N GLN A 427 4.87 -12.96 -23.77
CA GLN A 427 4.74 -13.95 -22.71
C GLN A 427 3.71 -13.53 -21.66
N PRO A 428 3.09 -14.48 -20.95
CA PRO A 428 2.23 -14.19 -19.83
C PRO A 428 2.95 -13.39 -18.72
N ALA A 429 2.18 -12.57 -17.97
CA ALA A 429 2.70 -11.91 -16.77
C ALA A 429 3.29 -12.95 -15.79
N GLY A 430 4.46 -12.65 -15.23
CA GLY A 430 5.21 -13.56 -14.36
C GLY A 430 6.13 -14.56 -15.10
N SER A 431 6.22 -14.45 -16.43
CA SER A 431 7.10 -15.28 -17.27
C SER A 431 7.77 -14.49 -18.40
N ARG A 432 7.82 -13.17 -18.28
CA ARG A 432 8.32 -12.25 -19.31
C ARG A 432 9.83 -12.05 -19.28
N VAL A 433 10.41 -12.06 -18.09
CA VAL A 433 11.82 -11.73 -17.88
C VAL A 433 12.73 -12.91 -18.23
N PHE A 434 13.85 -12.62 -18.87
CA PHE A 434 14.87 -13.59 -19.20
C PHE A 434 16.24 -12.91 -19.36
N ASP A 435 17.31 -13.68 -19.46
CA ASP A 435 18.69 -13.19 -19.60
C ASP A 435 19.06 -12.15 -18.53
N VAL A 436 18.69 -12.40 -17.27
CA VAL A 436 19.08 -11.52 -16.16
C VAL A 436 20.54 -11.78 -15.79
N VAL A 437 21.36 -10.73 -15.88
CA VAL A 437 22.78 -10.78 -15.57
C VAL A 437 23.09 -9.76 -14.47
N ILE A 438 23.75 -10.18 -13.39
CA ILE A 438 24.22 -9.33 -12.31
C ILE A 438 25.75 -9.31 -12.33
N GLY A 439 26.32 -8.11 -12.51
CA GLY A 439 27.74 -7.98 -12.78
C GLY A 439 28.08 -8.61 -14.13
N ASN A 440 28.70 -9.78 -14.13
CA ASN A 440 29.05 -10.53 -15.35
C ASN A 440 28.52 -11.99 -15.32
N GLU A 441 27.69 -12.33 -14.35
CA GLU A 441 27.19 -13.69 -14.13
C GLU A 441 25.68 -13.72 -14.27
N PRO A 442 25.09 -14.79 -14.82
CA PRO A 442 23.65 -14.99 -14.76
C PRO A 442 23.13 -14.89 -13.33
N LEU A 443 21.92 -14.36 -13.15
CA LEU A 443 21.26 -14.33 -11.85
C LEU A 443 21.13 -15.75 -11.30
N ASP A 444 21.73 -15.98 -10.12
CA ASP A 444 21.54 -17.24 -9.37
C ASP A 444 20.35 -17.08 -8.41
N PRO A 445 19.24 -17.80 -8.62
CA PRO A 445 18.04 -17.68 -7.79
C PRO A 445 18.28 -17.98 -6.32
N THR A 446 19.28 -18.81 -6.00
CA THR A 446 19.55 -19.27 -4.63
C THR A 446 20.53 -18.39 -3.87
N LYS A 447 21.30 -17.57 -4.59
CA LYS A 447 22.26 -16.65 -4.00
C LYS A 447 21.57 -15.44 -3.38
N THR A 448 22.09 -14.98 -2.24
CA THR A 448 21.67 -13.70 -1.64
C THR A 448 22.48 -12.55 -2.23
N TYR A 449 21.77 -11.49 -2.63
CA TYR A 449 22.32 -10.26 -3.15
C TYR A 449 21.92 -9.07 -2.27
N LYS A 450 22.76 -8.05 -2.24
CA LYS A 450 22.41 -6.74 -1.68
C LYS A 450 21.75 -5.91 -2.77
N LEU A 451 20.47 -5.67 -2.61
CA LEU A 451 19.66 -4.82 -3.48
C LEU A 451 19.42 -3.48 -2.81
N VAL A 452 19.77 -2.37 -3.46
CA VAL A 452 19.35 -1.04 -3.02
C VAL A 452 18.09 -0.62 -3.77
N THR A 453 17.08 -0.21 -3.01
CA THR A 453 15.81 0.34 -3.53
C THR A 453 15.44 1.59 -2.73
N ASN A 454 14.32 2.25 -3.04
CA ASN A 454 13.84 3.33 -2.18
C ASN A 454 13.00 2.76 -1.00
N ASP A 455 12.91 3.53 0.08
CA ASP A 455 12.20 3.15 1.32
C ASP A 455 10.72 2.83 1.08
N PHE A 456 10.06 3.55 0.16
CA PHE A 456 8.67 3.29 -0.23
C PHE A 456 8.50 1.89 -0.83
N MET A 457 9.39 1.49 -1.76
CA MET A 457 9.35 0.15 -2.36
C MET A 457 9.76 -0.94 -1.35
N ALA A 458 10.73 -0.65 -0.48
CA ALA A 458 11.20 -1.60 0.54
C ALA A 458 10.08 -2.08 1.48
N VAL A 459 9.04 -1.28 1.67
CA VAL A 459 7.85 -1.64 2.47
C VAL A 459 6.65 -2.08 1.62
N GLY A 460 6.88 -2.43 0.34
CA GLY A 460 5.84 -2.93 -0.57
C GLY A 460 5.13 -1.86 -1.40
N GLY A 461 5.64 -0.64 -1.42
CA GLY A 461 5.11 0.45 -2.26
C GLY A 461 5.06 0.08 -3.75
N ASP A 462 4.12 0.66 -4.49
CA ASP A 462 3.79 0.30 -5.87
C ASP A 462 3.48 -1.19 -6.09
N GLY A 463 3.28 -1.98 -5.00
CA GLY A 463 2.98 -3.41 -5.05
C GLY A 463 4.19 -4.34 -5.00
N TYR A 464 5.41 -3.85 -4.71
CA TYR A 464 6.62 -4.66 -4.56
C TYR A 464 6.65 -5.43 -3.23
N GLU A 465 5.61 -6.24 -2.98
CA GLU A 465 5.41 -6.99 -1.72
C GLU A 465 6.58 -7.90 -1.37
N MET A 466 7.28 -8.45 -2.38
CA MET A 466 8.43 -9.33 -2.20
C MET A 466 9.62 -8.66 -1.49
N PHE A 467 9.71 -7.32 -1.50
CA PHE A 467 10.76 -6.59 -0.81
C PHE A 467 10.58 -6.60 0.72
N LYS A 468 9.37 -6.82 1.23
CA LYS A 468 9.11 -6.98 2.67
C LYS A 468 9.80 -8.22 3.27
N GLU A 469 10.14 -9.20 2.44
CA GLU A 469 10.85 -10.40 2.88
C GLU A 469 12.37 -10.18 3.00
N GLY A 470 12.87 -9.03 2.47
CA GLY A 470 14.27 -8.69 2.52
C GLY A 470 14.75 -8.26 3.91
N VAL A 471 15.95 -8.69 4.26
CA VAL A 471 16.59 -8.23 5.51
C VAL A 471 17.22 -6.86 5.25
N LYS A 472 16.75 -5.85 5.98
CA LYS A 472 17.29 -4.48 5.88
C LYS A 472 18.71 -4.42 6.45
N VAL A 473 19.65 -3.91 5.63
CA VAL A 473 21.08 -3.81 5.97
C VAL A 473 21.48 -2.38 6.33
N SER A 474 21.05 -1.40 5.53
CA SER A 474 21.42 0.01 5.71
C SER A 474 20.42 0.96 5.08
N GLU A 475 20.48 2.22 5.51
CA GLU A 475 19.79 3.37 4.93
C GLU A 475 20.77 4.47 4.61
N HIS A 476 20.41 5.34 3.67
CA HIS A 476 21.26 6.39 3.15
C HIS A 476 20.50 7.74 3.14
N PRO A 477 21.16 8.89 2.92
CA PRO A 477 20.49 10.19 2.82
C PRO A 477 19.38 10.24 1.76
N LEU A 478 18.60 11.32 1.73
CA LEU A 478 17.51 11.51 0.76
C LEU A 478 17.97 11.23 -0.67
N LEU A 479 17.12 10.58 -1.45
CA LEU A 479 17.42 10.17 -2.83
C LEU A 479 17.85 11.36 -3.72
N SER A 480 17.20 12.53 -3.50
CA SER A 480 17.58 13.79 -4.17
C SER A 480 18.97 14.29 -3.75
N GLU A 481 19.35 14.14 -2.48
CA GLU A 481 20.68 14.49 -2.00
C GLU A 481 21.74 13.53 -2.54
N VAL A 482 21.46 12.23 -2.50
CA VAL A 482 22.32 11.18 -3.08
C VAL A 482 22.62 11.44 -4.55
N LEU A 483 21.58 11.80 -5.34
CA LEU A 483 21.78 12.14 -6.74
C LEU A 483 22.58 13.45 -6.90
N ALA A 484 22.27 14.50 -6.13
CA ALA A 484 22.99 15.77 -6.17
C ALA A 484 24.46 15.61 -5.78
N ASP A 485 24.77 14.82 -4.77
CA ASP A 485 26.14 14.52 -4.33
C ASP A 485 26.90 13.70 -5.37
N TYR A 486 26.25 12.71 -6.00
CA TYR A 486 26.84 11.93 -7.08
C TYR A 486 27.18 12.81 -8.29
N ILE A 487 26.27 13.69 -8.71
CA ILE A 487 26.52 14.66 -9.77
C ILE A 487 27.66 15.62 -9.38
N THR A 488 27.70 16.11 -8.13
CA THR A 488 28.74 16.99 -7.62
C THR A 488 30.13 16.29 -7.64
N LYS A 489 30.19 15.02 -7.27
CA LYS A 489 31.38 14.17 -7.31
C LYS A 489 31.91 14.03 -8.74
N LEU A 490 31.03 13.77 -9.71
CA LEU A 490 31.39 13.61 -11.11
C LEU A 490 31.64 14.94 -11.84
N LYS A 491 31.07 16.05 -11.36
CA LYS A 491 31.07 17.42 -11.93
C LYS A 491 30.34 17.54 -13.25
N THR A 492 30.53 16.62 -14.17
CA THR A 492 29.80 16.54 -15.45
C THR A 492 29.35 15.11 -15.66
N VAL A 493 28.06 14.96 -16.00
CA VAL A 493 27.42 13.67 -16.28
C VAL A 493 27.00 13.60 -17.75
N SER A 494 27.04 12.41 -18.34
CA SER A 494 26.58 12.16 -19.70
C SER A 494 26.00 10.75 -19.79
N PRO A 495 24.95 10.42 -19.00
CA PRO A 495 24.39 9.10 -18.97
C PRO A 495 23.68 8.77 -20.28
N LYS A 496 23.69 7.48 -20.65
CA LYS A 496 23.13 6.97 -21.88
C LYS A 496 22.09 5.91 -21.57
N ILE A 497 21.28 5.57 -22.56
CA ILE A 497 20.56 4.30 -22.61
C ILE A 497 21.63 3.22 -22.87
N GLU A 498 21.74 2.24 -21.97
CA GLU A 498 22.79 1.22 -21.97
C GLU A 498 22.26 -0.18 -22.33
N GLY A 499 20.94 -0.31 -22.47
CA GLY A 499 20.29 -1.58 -22.70
C GLY A 499 20.18 -2.42 -21.43
N ARG A 500 20.09 -1.76 -20.25
CA ARG A 500 19.89 -2.43 -18.98
C ARG A 500 18.57 -3.19 -18.95
N ILE A 501 17.54 -2.64 -19.62
CA ILE A 501 16.22 -3.24 -19.77
C ILE A 501 15.87 -3.20 -21.24
N THR A 502 15.82 -4.37 -21.90
CA THR A 502 15.51 -4.45 -23.33
C THR A 502 14.34 -5.38 -23.62
N GLU A 503 13.47 -4.94 -24.50
CA GLU A 503 12.45 -5.81 -25.04
C GLU A 503 13.09 -6.76 -26.08
N GLY A 504 12.68 -8.02 -26.07
CA GLY A 504 13.18 -9.02 -27.00
C GLY A 504 12.27 -10.23 -27.02
N THR A 505 12.54 -11.17 -27.93
CA THR A 505 11.81 -12.44 -27.96
C THR A 505 12.52 -13.44 -27.04
N LYS A 506 11.78 -13.99 -26.08
CA LYS A 506 12.29 -15.01 -25.18
C LYS A 506 12.63 -16.28 -25.98
N PRO A 507 13.85 -16.82 -25.87
CA PRO A 507 14.21 -18.05 -26.57
C PRO A 507 13.23 -19.18 -26.24
N VAL A 508 12.86 -19.95 -27.26
CA VAL A 508 12.10 -21.19 -27.06
C VAL A 508 13.10 -22.24 -26.59
N SER A 509 12.78 -22.97 -25.50
CA SER A 509 13.62 -24.09 -25.07
C SER A 509 13.76 -25.15 -26.16
N GLU A 510 14.81 -25.99 -26.10
CA GLU A 510 15.03 -27.08 -27.07
C GLU A 510 13.80 -27.98 -27.19
N ASP A 511 12.99 -28.10 -26.12
CA ASP A 511 11.75 -28.88 -26.07
C ASP A 511 10.48 -28.10 -26.44
N GLY A 512 10.60 -26.87 -26.93
CA GLY A 512 9.50 -26.09 -27.47
C GLY A 512 8.72 -25.21 -26.49
N PHE A 513 9.07 -25.19 -25.18
CA PHE A 513 8.42 -24.29 -24.21
C PHE A 513 9.05 -22.90 -24.22
N THR A 514 8.19 -21.89 -24.23
CA THR A 514 8.60 -20.47 -24.29
C THR A 514 8.74 -19.82 -22.90
N ASP A 515 8.24 -20.49 -21.85
CA ASP A 515 8.04 -19.92 -20.51
C ASP A 515 8.91 -20.57 -19.43
N ILE A 516 9.87 -21.43 -19.80
CA ILE A 516 10.79 -22.07 -18.84
C ILE A 516 12.23 -21.60 -18.97
N SER A 517 12.62 -20.98 -20.07
CA SER A 517 13.99 -20.52 -20.29
C SER A 517 14.42 -19.49 -19.23
N GLY A 518 15.53 -19.80 -18.54
CA GLY A 518 16.02 -19.03 -17.39
C GLY A 518 15.19 -19.16 -16.10
N HIS A 519 14.18 -20.02 -16.08
CA HIS A 519 13.47 -20.33 -14.85
C HIS A 519 14.29 -21.26 -13.96
N TRP A 520 14.29 -21.05 -12.63
CA TRP A 520 15.08 -21.85 -11.67
C TRP A 520 14.84 -23.36 -11.78
N ALA A 521 13.69 -23.77 -12.25
CA ALA A 521 13.32 -25.18 -12.42
C ALA A 521 13.46 -25.68 -13.86
N GLU A 522 14.10 -24.92 -14.77
CA GLU A 522 14.22 -25.30 -16.20
C GLU A 522 14.75 -26.69 -16.38
N ASP A 523 15.90 -27.06 -15.79
CA ASP A 523 16.50 -28.38 -15.92
C ASP A 523 15.61 -29.50 -15.37
N TYR A 524 14.93 -29.25 -14.25
CA TYR A 524 13.97 -30.20 -13.68
C TYR A 524 12.76 -30.40 -14.59
N ILE A 525 12.22 -29.31 -15.16
CA ILE A 525 11.09 -29.34 -16.07
C ILE A 525 11.45 -30.11 -17.34
N LEU A 526 12.59 -29.80 -17.94
CA LEU A 526 13.07 -30.50 -19.14
C LEU A 526 13.21 -31.98 -18.90
N SER A 527 13.82 -32.37 -17.77
CA SER A 527 13.99 -33.79 -17.41
C SER A 527 12.65 -34.54 -17.23
N VAL A 528 11.69 -33.95 -16.50
CA VAL A 528 10.39 -34.62 -16.26
C VAL A 528 9.50 -34.65 -17.51
N VAL A 529 9.69 -33.69 -18.44
CA VAL A 529 8.99 -33.66 -19.73
C VAL A 529 9.61 -34.67 -20.71
N GLU A 530 10.92 -34.74 -20.84
CA GLU A 530 11.64 -35.73 -21.66
C GLU A 530 11.28 -37.15 -21.27
N ASN A 531 11.16 -37.41 -19.96
CA ASN A 531 10.75 -38.72 -19.43
C ASN A 531 9.23 -38.93 -19.49
N ASN A 532 8.45 -38.03 -20.04
CA ASN A 532 6.99 -38.08 -20.12
C ASN A 532 6.25 -38.16 -18.77
N PHE A 533 6.88 -37.78 -17.65
CA PHE A 533 6.24 -37.74 -16.33
C PHE A 533 5.29 -36.56 -16.21
N PHE A 534 5.69 -35.42 -16.78
CA PHE A 534 4.89 -34.19 -16.75
C PHE A 534 4.75 -33.63 -18.16
N LYS A 535 3.65 -32.94 -18.45
CA LYS A 535 3.39 -32.32 -19.75
C LYS A 535 3.15 -30.81 -19.60
N GLY A 536 3.40 -30.06 -20.67
CA GLY A 536 3.01 -28.66 -20.76
C GLY A 536 1.50 -28.47 -20.63
N MET A 537 1.10 -27.28 -20.25
CA MET A 537 -0.32 -26.85 -20.25
C MET A 537 -0.80 -26.64 -21.70
N THR A 538 0.11 -26.17 -22.56
CA THR A 538 -0.09 -26.08 -24.02
C THR A 538 1.10 -26.73 -24.73
N PRO A 539 1.08 -26.88 -26.05
CA PRO A 539 2.24 -27.37 -26.79
C PRO A 539 3.50 -26.51 -26.64
N THR A 540 3.36 -25.24 -26.26
CA THR A 540 4.44 -24.24 -26.19
C THR A 540 4.62 -23.60 -24.82
N THR A 541 3.82 -23.95 -23.79
CA THR A 541 3.95 -23.42 -22.44
C THR A 541 3.87 -24.53 -21.42
N PHE A 542 4.76 -24.46 -20.41
CA PHE A 542 4.73 -25.33 -19.23
C PHE A 542 3.93 -24.72 -18.08
N GLU A 543 3.91 -23.42 -17.97
CA GLU A 543 3.31 -22.62 -16.89
C GLU A 543 3.90 -22.96 -15.49
N PRO A 544 5.21 -22.74 -15.29
CA PRO A 544 5.93 -23.23 -14.12
C PRO A 544 5.41 -22.65 -12.80
N ASN A 545 4.89 -21.40 -12.81
CA ASN A 545 4.40 -20.70 -11.62
C ASN A 545 2.91 -20.94 -11.32
N THR A 546 2.20 -21.65 -12.17
CA THR A 546 0.79 -22.02 -11.94
C THR A 546 0.68 -23.05 -10.82
N ASN A 547 -0.31 -22.88 -9.92
CA ASN A 547 -0.55 -23.81 -8.83
C ASN A 547 -0.97 -25.19 -9.36
N ILE A 548 -0.48 -26.26 -8.71
CA ILE A 548 -0.87 -27.61 -9.07
C ILE A 548 -2.23 -27.97 -8.48
N THR A 549 -2.97 -28.81 -9.22
CA THR A 549 -4.22 -29.38 -8.73
C THR A 549 -4.03 -30.84 -8.29
N ARG A 550 -4.99 -31.35 -7.50
CA ARG A 550 -5.01 -32.75 -7.05
C ARG A 550 -4.99 -33.72 -8.23
N GLY A 551 -5.66 -33.41 -9.32
CA GLY A 551 -5.62 -34.21 -10.55
C GLY A 551 -4.24 -34.20 -11.21
N MET A 552 -3.52 -33.08 -11.19
CA MET A 552 -2.20 -32.97 -11.80
C MET A 552 -1.16 -33.85 -11.12
N ILE A 553 -1.03 -33.80 -9.79
CA ILE A 553 -0.04 -34.62 -9.07
C ILE A 553 -0.29 -36.12 -9.26
N VAL A 554 -1.55 -36.55 -9.17
CA VAL A 554 -1.91 -37.97 -9.33
C VAL A 554 -1.62 -38.46 -10.75
N THR A 555 -1.91 -37.63 -11.76
CA THR A 555 -1.59 -37.96 -13.15
C THR A 555 -0.08 -38.04 -13.39
N THR A 556 0.70 -37.18 -12.72
CA THR A 556 2.17 -37.21 -12.82
C THR A 556 2.73 -38.47 -12.19
N LEU A 557 2.25 -38.90 -11.02
CA LEU A 557 2.65 -40.15 -10.38
C LEU A 557 2.22 -41.37 -11.21
N HIS A 558 1.05 -41.34 -11.80
CA HIS A 558 0.56 -42.40 -12.68
C HIS A 558 1.45 -42.57 -13.92
N ARG A 559 1.92 -41.50 -14.51
CA ARG A 559 2.88 -41.50 -15.62
C ARG A 559 4.26 -42.01 -15.17
N LEU A 560 4.72 -41.62 -13.99
CA LEU A 560 5.97 -42.10 -13.42
C LEU A 560 5.96 -43.63 -13.29
N GLU A 561 4.79 -44.22 -13.00
CA GLU A 561 4.56 -45.69 -12.98
C GLU A 561 4.21 -46.30 -14.37
N LYS A 562 4.38 -45.54 -15.45
CA LYS A 562 4.09 -45.99 -16.83
C LYS A 562 2.61 -46.30 -17.08
N GLU A 563 1.72 -45.50 -16.46
CA GLU A 563 0.27 -45.52 -16.66
C GLU A 563 -0.39 -46.91 -16.45
N PRO A 564 -0.21 -47.54 -15.27
CA PRO A 564 -0.83 -48.83 -14.99
C PRO A 564 -2.36 -48.73 -15.00
N THR A 565 -3.03 -49.75 -15.53
CA THR A 565 -4.49 -49.80 -15.60
C THR A 565 -5.07 -50.20 -14.24
N ALA A 566 -6.00 -49.39 -13.71
CA ALA A 566 -6.79 -49.74 -12.52
C ALA A 566 -7.78 -50.87 -12.81
N THR A 567 -8.10 -51.66 -11.79
CA THR A 567 -9.07 -52.78 -11.90
C THR A 567 -10.49 -52.24 -12.14
N ASP A 568 -10.88 -51.18 -11.42
CA ASP A 568 -12.19 -50.56 -11.50
C ASP A 568 -12.08 -49.04 -11.75
N PRO A 569 -13.08 -48.45 -12.40
CA PRO A 569 -13.17 -46.98 -12.51
C PRO A 569 -13.22 -46.29 -11.13
N SER A 570 -12.83 -45.02 -11.08
CA SER A 570 -12.94 -44.25 -9.85
C SER A 570 -14.38 -44.19 -9.31
N SER A 571 -14.54 -44.40 -8.01
CA SER A 571 -15.83 -44.36 -7.30
C SER A 571 -16.21 -42.95 -6.82
N PHE A 572 -15.36 -41.92 -6.99
CA PHE A 572 -15.64 -40.57 -6.56
C PHE A 572 -16.70 -39.88 -7.46
N PRO A 573 -17.78 -39.31 -6.89
CA PRO A 573 -18.90 -38.80 -7.67
C PRO A 573 -18.58 -37.60 -8.52
N ASP A 574 -17.50 -36.88 -8.22
CA ASP A 574 -17.02 -35.69 -8.91
C ASP A 574 -15.86 -35.95 -9.86
N VAL A 575 -15.51 -37.24 -10.11
CA VAL A 575 -14.48 -37.67 -11.05
C VAL A 575 -15.14 -38.21 -12.31
N VAL A 576 -14.90 -37.58 -13.44
CA VAL A 576 -15.28 -38.07 -14.76
C VAL A 576 -14.18 -39.04 -15.23
N ASN A 577 -14.50 -40.32 -15.37
CA ASN A 577 -13.49 -41.35 -15.67
C ASN A 577 -12.86 -41.20 -17.06
N GLU A 578 -13.54 -40.52 -17.99
CA GLU A 578 -13.06 -40.22 -19.35
C GLU A 578 -12.18 -38.98 -19.41
N ASP A 579 -12.13 -38.18 -18.36
CA ASP A 579 -11.25 -37.02 -18.30
C ASP A 579 -9.78 -37.43 -18.15
N TRP A 580 -8.88 -36.52 -18.47
CA TRP A 580 -7.42 -36.76 -18.48
C TRP A 580 -6.84 -37.24 -17.15
N TYR A 581 -7.52 -36.97 -16.04
CA TYR A 581 -7.16 -37.40 -14.68
C TYR A 581 -7.87 -38.69 -14.24
N GLY A 582 -8.94 -39.11 -14.90
CA GLY A 582 -9.80 -40.21 -14.47
C GLY A 582 -9.06 -41.51 -14.23
N PRO A 583 -8.31 -42.07 -15.21
CA PRO A 583 -7.53 -43.30 -15.05
C PRO A 583 -6.49 -43.19 -13.92
N ALA A 584 -5.85 -42.02 -13.78
CA ALA A 584 -4.85 -41.81 -12.74
C ALA A 584 -5.46 -41.81 -11.33
N ILE A 585 -6.63 -41.18 -11.17
CA ILE A 585 -7.33 -41.16 -9.88
C ILE A 585 -7.84 -42.56 -9.51
N ALA A 586 -8.35 -43.33 -10.48
CA ALA A 586 -8.76 -44.70 -10.25
C ALA A 586 -7.59 -45.55 -9.73
N TRP A 587 -6.44 -45.53 -10.43
CA TRP A 587 -5.23 -46.21 -10.01
C TRP A 587 -4.71 -45.78 -8.64
N ALA A 588 -4.63 -44.48 -8.40
CA ALA A 588 -4.11 -43.94 -7.15
C ALA A 588 -5.02 -44.24 -5.96
N SER A 589 -6.34 -44.29 -6.18
CA SER A 589 -7.31 -44.69 -5.16
C SER A 589 -7.24 -46.17 -4.84
N GLU A 590 -7.13 -47.04 -5.87
CA GLU A 590 -6.96 -48.48 -5.70
C GLU A 590 -5.70 -48.83 -4.89
N ASN A 591 -4.62 -48.04 -5.04
CA ASN A 591 -3.36 -48.22 -4.34
C ASN A 591 -3.23 -47.38 -3.06
N GLU A 592 -4.31 -46.79 -2.57
CA GLU A 592 -4.39 -45.99 -1.34
C GLU A 592 -3.44 -44.75 -1.31
N LEU A 593 -2.96 -44.32 -2.48
CA LEU A 593 -2.11 -43.11 -2.59
C LEU A 593 -2.90 -41.86 -2.29
N VAL A 594 -4.18 -41.86 -2.66
CA VAL A 594 -5.09 -40.75 -2.40
C VAL A 594 -6.37 -41.27 -1.75
N LEU A 595 -6.87 -40.43 -0.83
CA LEU A 595 -8.16 -40.61 -0.19
C LEU A 595 -9.07 -39.44 -0.59
N GLY A 596 -10.37 -39.67 -0.68
CA GLY A 596 -11.35 -38.61 -0.86
C GLY A 596 -11.48 -37.74 0.38
N TYR A 597 -12.23 -36.68 0.26
CA TYR A 597 -12.64 -35.84 1.39
C TYR A 597 -13.79 -36.53 2.18
N GLU A 598 -14.08 -36.02 3.38
CA GLU A 598 -15.16 -36.55 4.22
C GLU A 598 -16.54 -36.51 3.55
N ASP A 599 -16.73 -35.59 2.58
CA ASP A 599 -17.93 -35.47 1.77
C ASP A 599 -18.03 -36.50 0.63
N GLY A 600 -17.05 -37.40 0.52
CA GLY A 600 -16.94 -38.46 -0.49
C GLY A 600 -16.47 -37.97 -1.86
N THR A 601 -16.06 -36.73 -2.01
CA THR A 601 -15.51 -36.16 -3.27
C THR A 601 -13.99 -36.28 -3.34
N PHE A 602 -13.42 -36.19 -4.56
CA PHE A 602 -11.97 -36.14 -4.78
C PHE A 602 -11.47 -34.69 -4.99
N LYS A 603 -12.26 -33.85 -5.63
CA LYS A 603 -11.94 -32.49 -6.03
C LYS A 603 -10.72 -32.37 -6.95
N PRO A 604 -10.77 -32.93 -8.18
CA PRO A 604 -9.60 -33.04 -9.06
C PRO A 604 -8.99 -31.68 -9.45
N ASN A 605 -9.78 -30.63 -9.50
CA ASN A 605 -9.36 -29.27 -9.87
C ASN A 605 -9.01 -28.39 -8.67
N GLN A 606 -9.05 -28.92 -7.44
CA GLN A 606 -8.66 -28.17 -6.27
C GLN A 606 -7.13 -28.02 -6.20
N GLU A 607 -6.65 -26.80 -5.98
CA GLU A 607 -5.23 -26.51 -5.77
C GLU A 607 -4.73 -27.12 -4.45
N LEU A 608 -3.54 -27.70 -4.49
CA LEU A 608 -2.91 -28.32 -3.34
C LEU A 608 -2.11 -27.32 -2.52
N SER A 609 -2.17 -27.49 -1.20
CA SER A 609 -1.15 -26.92 -0.31
C SER A 609 0.13 -27.79 -0.33
N ARG A 610 1.24 -27.23 0.16
CA ARG A 610 2.52 -27.95 0.25
C ARG A 610 2.43 -29.15 1.19
N GLU A 611 1.70 -29.08 2.29
CA GLU A 611 1.47 -30.20 3.19
C GLU A 611 0.58 -31.30 2.59
N GLU A 612 -0.43 -30.92 1.76
CA GLU A 612 -1.23 -31.89 1.01
C GLU A 612 -0.38 -32.62 -0.04
N MET A 613 0.49 -31.87 -0.74
CA MET A 613 1.46 -32.45 -1.69
C MET A 613 2.39 -33.43 -0.97
N ALA A 614 3.00 -33.03 0.15
CA ALA A 614 3.87 -33.90 0.95
C ALA A 614 3.16 -35.19 1.36
N THR A 615 1.88 -35.09 1.74
CA THR A 615 1.10 -36.29 2.15
C THR A 615 0.87 -37.28 1.03
N ILE A 616 0.55 -36.81 -0.18
CA ILE A 616 0.37 -37.69 -1.35
C ILE A 616 1.71 -38.38 -1.71
N LEU A 617 2.79 -37.61 -1.74
CA LEU A 617 4.12 -38.09 -2.11
C LEU A 617 4.72 -39.03 -1.06
N SER A 618 4.48 -38.80 0.22
CA SER A 618 4.92 -39.75 1.27
C SER A 618 4.23 -41.09 1.17
N ARG A 619 2.92 -41.12 0.84
CA ARG A 619 2.19 -42.37 0.56
C ARG A 619 2.73 -43.06 -0.67
N TYR A 620 3.13 -42.34 -1.70
CA TYR A 620 3.78 -42.88 -2.87
C TYR A 620 5.12 -43.55 -2.53
N LEU A 621 5.97 -42.93 -1.68
CA LEU A 621 7.21 -43.55 -1.20
C LEU A 621 6.94 -44.87 -0.42
N LEU A 622 5.89 -44.89 0.40
CA LEU A 622 5.47 -46.12 1.12
C LEU A 622 4.96 -47.19 0.14
N PHE A 623 4.19 -46.84 -0.88
CA PHE A 623 3.75 -47.72 -1.94
C PHE A 623 4.94 -48.32 -2.69
N LYS A 624 6.04 -47.60 -2.87
CA LYS A 624 7.30 -48.07 -3.45
C LYS A 624 8.15 -48.90 -2.47
N GLU A 625 7.64 -49.21 -1.28
CA GLU A 625 8.37 -49.93 -0.22
C GLU A 625 9.72 -49.26 0.13
N TYR A 626 9.83 -47.93 -0.07
CA TYR A 626 11.06 -47.20 0.20
C TYR A 626 11.36 -47.21 1.70
N SER A 627 12.55 -47.68 2.08
CA SER A 627 12.97 -47.77 3.48
C SER A 627 13.41 -46.44 4.00
N ILE A 628 12.60 -45.83 4.85
CA ILE A 628 12.90 -44.54 5.48
C ILE A 628 13.76 -44.81 6.71
N ILE A 629 14.99 -44.26 6.73
CA ILE A 629 15.87 -44.29 7.89
C ILE A 629 15.47 -43.11 8.78
N GLU A 630 15.11 -43.35 10.04
CA GLU A 630 14.85 -42.30 11.01
C GLU A 630 16.07 -41.39 11.14
N MET A 631 15.93 -40.14 10.74
CA MET A 631 16.89 -39.05 10.91
C MET A 631 16.18 -37.91 11.60
N GLN A 632 16.96 -37.02 12.24
CA GLN A 632 16.41 -35.84 12.87
C GLN A 632 16.01 -34.86 11.76
N THR A 633 14.75 -34.40 11.78
CA THR A 633 14.23 -33.39 10.88
C THR A 633 14.73 -31.99 11.29
N PRO A 634 14.93 -31.06 10.38
CA PRO A 634 15.11 -29.66 10.72
C PRO A 634 13.85 -29.10 11.36
N ASP A 635 13.99 -28.38 12.48
CA ASP A 635 12.90 -27.62 13.09
C ASP A 635 12.58 -26.42 12.18
N PHE A 636 11.41 -26.36 11.57
CA PHE A 636 10.98 -25.18 10.80
C PHE A 636 10.42 -24.10 11.72
N ALA A 637 10.63 -22.84 11.35
CA ALA A 637 10.12 -21.70 12.12
C ALA A 637 8.58 -21.66 12.18
N ASP A 638 7.92 -22.25 11.18
CA ASP A 638 6.47 -22.37 11.04
C ASP A 638 5.94 -23.80 11.31
N GLU A 639 6.70 -24.65 11.97
CA GLU A 639 6.33 -26.03 12.29
C GLU A 639 4.95 -26.17 12.96
N ALA A 640 4.61 -25.21 13.84
CA ALA A 640 3.31 -25.16 14.49
C ALA A 640 2.13 -24.93 13.55
N LEU A 641 2.37 -24.54 12.30
CA LEU A 641 1.36 -24.37 11.23
C LEU A 641 1.16 -25.63 10.42
N ILE A 642 2.02 -26.65 10.57
CA ILE A 642 1.84 -27.95 9.92
C ILE A 642 0.66 -28.67 10.60
N SER A 643 -0.28 -29.13 9.79
CA SER A 643 -1.43 -29.88 10.29
C SER A 643 -0.99 -31.22 10.89
N GLU A 644 -1.54 -31.65 12.04
CA GLU A 644 -1.21 -32.90 12.72
C GLU A 644 -1.26 -34.14 11.77
N TRP A 645 -2.19 -34.15 10.83
CA TRP A 645 -2.31 -35.22 9.84
C TRP A 645 -1.19 -35.24 8.79
N ALA A 646 -0.49 -34.13 8.57
CA ALA A 646 0.58 -33.96 7.58
C ALA A 646 1.99 -34.04 8.18
N ASP A 647 2.12 -33.88 9.49
CA ASP A 647 3.39 -33.79 10.22
C ASP A 647 4.40 -34.87 9.80
N ARG A 648 4.03 -36.12 9.95
CA ARG A 648 4.89 -37.26 9.54
C ARG A 648 5.20 -37.26 8.03
N ALA A 649 4.29 -36.80 7.20
CA ALA A 649 4.51 -36.75 5.76
C ALA A 649 5.52 -35.68 5.37
N VAL A 650 5.45 -34.54 5.99
CA VAL A 650 6.43 -33.46 5.84
C VAL A 650 7.82 -33.94 6.26
N ASP A 651 7.94 -34.58 7.43
CA ASP A 651 9.19 -35.17 7.90
C ASP A 651 9.82 -36.14 6.87
N ILE A 652 9.01 -37.05 6.34
CA ILE A 652 9.47 -37.99 5.32
C ILE A 652 10.03 -37.27 4.10
N MET A 653 9.31 -36.27 3.58
CA MET A 653 9.71 -35.59 2.37
C MET A 653 10.97 -34.72 2.58
N VAL A 654 11.16 -34.19 3.79
CA VAL A 654 12.36 -33.41 4.16
C VAL A 654 13.57 -34.33 4.40
N ILE A 655 13.40 -35.42 5.13
CA ILE A 655 14.47 -36.42 5.38
C ILE A 655 15.00 -37.02 4.07
N THR A 656 14.10 -37.30 3.14
CA THR A 656 14.47 -37.86 1.81
C THR A 656 15.03 -36.76 0.87
N LYS A 657 15.03 -35.49 1.28
CA LYS A 657 15.42 -34.32 0.48
C LYS A 657 14.62 -34.14 -0.82
N THR A 658 13.45 -34.74 -0.90
CA THR A 658 12.53 -34.56 -2.03
C THR A 658 11.74 -33.28 -1.95
N MET A 659 11.51 -32.77 -0.74
CA MET A 659 11.03 -31.40 -0.51
C MET A 659 11.97 -30.66 0.44
N GLU A 660 12.12 -29.37 0.20
CA GLU A 660 12.94 -28.48 0.99
C GLU A 660 12.10 -27.33 1.57
N GLY A 661 12.58 -26.73 2.66
CA GLY A 661 12.03 -25.49 3.19
C GLY A 661 12.32 -24.30 2.27
N LYS A 662 11.58 -23.22 2.47
CA LYS A 662 11.76 -21.91 1.83
C LYS A 662 12.75 -21.05 2.63
N PRO A 663 13.28 -19.95 2.06
CA PRO A 663 14.10 -18.98 2.78
C PRO A 663 13.45 -18.56 4.10
N GLY A 664 14.27 -18.34 5.13
CA GLY A 664 13.78 -18.07 6.48
C GLY A 664 13.50 -19.32 7.33
N ASN A 665 13.92 -20.50 6.85
CA ASN A 665 13.71 -21.78 7.52
C ASN A 665 12.23 -22.10 7.77
N ILE A 666 11.37 -21.82 6.80
CA ILE A 666 9.93 -22.11 6.82
C ILE A 666 9.60 -23.25 5.86
N PHE A 667 8.63 -24.09 6.21
CA PHE A 667 8.09 -25.10 5.30
C PHE A 667 6.98 -24.53 4.42
N ASP A 668 6.22 -23.55 4.93
CA ASP A 668 5.04 -22.95 4.30
C ASP A 668 3.94 -23.99 4.00
N PRO A 669 3.43 -24.68 5.04
CA PRO A 669 2.56 -25.86 4.85
C PRO A 669 1.25 -25.52 4.13
N GLN A 670 0.69 -24.33 4.37
CA GLN A 670 -0.57 -23.88 3.77
C GLN A 670 -0.37 -23.18 2.41
N GLY A 671 0.87 -22.82 2.06
CA GLY A 671 1.23 -22.24 0.78
C GLY A 671 0.89 -23.19 -0.38
N LYS A 672 0.49 -22.62 -1.52
CA LYS A 672 0.15 -23.42 -2.70
C LYS A 672 1.41 -23.91 -3.40
N ALA A 673 1.41 -25.20 -3.76
CA ALA A 673 2.51 -25.78 -4.51
C ALA A 673 2.37 -25.45 -6.01
N THR A 674 3.49 -25.10 -6.65
CA THR A 674 3.53 -24.76 -8.08
C THR A 674 3.91 -25.95 -8.95
N ARG A 675 3.69 -25.82 -10.27
CA ARG A 675 4.09 -26.84 -11.26
C ARG A 675 5.62 -26.98 -11.30
N ALA A 676 6.36 -25.91 -11.11
CA ALA A 676 7.83 -25.95 -11.01
C ALA A 676 8.30 -26.73 -9.77
N GLU A 677 7.68 -26.49 -8.61
CA GLU A 677 7.98 -27.25 -7.39
C GLU A 677 7.68 -28.73 -7.57
N LEU A 678 6.53 -29.07 -8.18
CA LEU A 678 6.21 -30.48 -8.48
C LEU A 678 7.22 -31.10 -9.45
N ALA A 679 7.67 -30.38 -10.48
CA ALA A 679 8.66 -30.89 -11.43
C ALA A 679 9.98 -31.24 -10.71
N LYS A 680 10.49 -30.36 -9.84
CA LYS A 680 11.65 -30.66 -9.00
C LYS A 680 11.44 -31.89 -8.14
N VAL A 681 10.33 -31.96 -7.44
CA VAL A 681 10.02 -33.08 -6.53
C VAL A 681 9.92 -34.41 -7.28
N ILE A 682 9.28 -34.45 -8.45
CA ILE A 682 9.19 -35.67 -9.28
C ILE A 682 10.57 -36.08 -9.80
N PHE A 683 11.40 -35.11 -10.19
CA PHE A 683 12.80 -35.39 -10.56
C PHE A 683 13.55 -36.06 -9.40
N GLU A 684 13.52 -35.47 -8.20
CA GLU A 684 14.18 -36.02 -7.02
C GLU A 684 13.63 -37.39 -6.60
N LEU A 685 12.32 -37.61 -6.72
CA LEU A 685 11.71 -38.93 -6.48
C LEU A 685 12.18 -39.97 -7.47
N ASN A 686 12.27 -39.63 -8.74
CA ASN A 686 12.78 -40.55 -9.78
C ASN A 686 14.24 -40.91 -9.50
N GLU A 687 15.09 -39.94 -9.18
CA GLU A 687 16.48 -40.20 -8.78
C GLU A 687 16.58 -41.09 -7.53
N LEU A 688 15.75 -40.82 -6.53
CA LEU A 688 15.77 -41.54 -5.27
C LEU A 688 15.34 -43.01 -5.43
N ILE A 689 14.28 -43.26 -6.21
CA ILE A 689 13.64 -44.59 -6.31
C ILE A 689 14.28 -45.46 -7.40
N TYR A 690 14.61 -44.89 -8.54
CA TYR A 690 15.00 -45.68 -9.73
C TYR A 690 16.48 -45.57 -10.09
N VAL A 691 17.10 -44.40 -9.96
CA VAL A 691 18.50 -44.19 -10.38
C VAL A 691 19.48 -44.63 -9.29
N LYS A 692 19.28 -44.21 -8.04
CA LYS A 692 20.17 -44.61 -6.92
C LYS A 692 20.00 -46.07 -6.47
N ALA A 693 18.84 -46.68 -6.72
CA ALA A 693 18.61 -48.09 -6.43
C ALA A 693 19.37 -49.06 -7.38
N GLU A 694 19.68 -48.63 -8.61
CA GLU A 694 20.44 -49.41 -9.59
C GLU A 694 21.96 -49.35 -9.39
N THR A 695 22.48 -48.44 -8.54
CA THR A 695 23.90 -48.31 -8.18
C THR A 695 24.15 -48.53 -6.68
N PRO A 696 24.05 -49.78 -6.16
CA PRO A 696 24.47 -50.08 -4.81
C PRO A 696 26.02 -50.15 -4.77
N ASN A 697 26.64 -49.18 -4.13
CA ASN A 697 28.07 -49.03 -3.84
C ASN A 697 28.94 -48.26 -4.84
N ALA A 698 28.97 -46.96 -4.67
CA ALA A 698 30.20 -46.17 -4.83
C ALA A 698 30.26 -45.19 -3.63
N ALA A 699 30.71 -45.72 -2.49
CA ALA A 699 31.13 -44.91 -1.33
C ALA A 699 32.66 -44.92 -1.28
#